data_4a042cfcd8fd4f889bf51cecd3de956f
#
_entry.id   4a042cfcd8fd4f889bf51cecd3de956f
#
_cell.length_a   1.000
_cell.length_b   1.000
_cell.length_c   1.000
_cell.angle_alpha   90.00
_cell.angle_beta   90.00
_cell.angle_gamma   90.00
#
_symmetry.space_group_name_H-M   'P 1'
#
loop_
_entity.id
_entity.type
_entity.pdbx_description
1 polymer ?
#
loop_
_entity_poly.entity_id
_entity_poly.type
_entity_poly.pdbx_seq_one_letter_code
_entity_poly.pdbx_strand_id
1 'polypeptide(L)'
;MKLYENGAYLVNGRDVVINSPEAASAVNAKTGKTVTPEDAKKQTIAYGILKSHNTSGNMEKLQIKFDKLTSHDITFVGIIQTARASGLEKFPIPYVLTNCHNSLCAVGGTINEDDHMFGLTCAKKYGGIYVPPHQAVIHQFAREMLAGGGKMILGSDSHTRYGALGTMAIGEGGPELVKQLLDKTYDIDMPGVVGIYLTGTPQKGVGPQDIALAIIGEVFANGFVKNKVMEFVGPGVSNLSVDYRIGVDVMTTETTCLSSIWRTDDQVKEFYEIHGRTGDFEELNPGEVAYYDSFIELDLSEIKPMIAMPFHPSNTYTIEELNANLMDILDDCEKRAQVSFDGKVDLDLKSKVKNGRLYVDQGIIAGCAGGGFENICDAADILKGSSIGADEFTLSVYPASTPIYMELVKNGAVANLLETGAIVKTAFCGPCFGAGDTPANNAFSIRHSTRNFPNREGSKVQNGQVASVALMDARSIAATAANKGFLTAATDIDVNYSKPKYFFDKTIYENRVFDSKGVADPDVEIQFGPNIKDWPAMSPLPENLVLKVVSEIHDPVTTTDELIPSGETSSFRSNPLGLAEFALSRKDPEYVGRAKEVQKAQKAVEADTCPGDALPEIHPVMDTIRATFSDVNRSNVGFGSTIFAVKPGDGSAREQAASCQKVLGGWANIANEYATKRYRSNLINWGMIPFVIDQGELPFHNLDYLFVPQIREAITDGKTEFEAYVVKDGALKPFTLRMGELTPDEKDIILKGCLINYYRG
;
A
#
# COMPACT_ATOMS: atom_id res chain seq x y z
N MET A 1 -23.99 -8.80 -4.54
CA MET A 1 -22.71 -9.29 -5.11
C MET A 1 -22.70 -10.82 -5.11
N LYS A 2 -22.11 -11.49 -6.14
CA LYS A 2 -21.99 -12.97 -6.19
C LYS A 2 -20.55 -13.33 -6.53
N LEU A 3 -19.96 -14.26 -5.75
CA LEU A 3 -18.59 -14.74 -5.90
C LEU A 3 -18.56 -16.17 -6.43
N TYR A 4 -17.71 -16.46 -7.42
CA TYR A 4 -17.54 -17.78 -8.04
C TYR A 4 -16.07 -18.19 -7.98
N GLU A 5 -15.74 -19.11 -7.09
CA GLU A 5 -14.36 -19.57 -6.86
C GLU A 5 -13.79 -20.42 -8.00
N ASN A 6 -14.65 -21.15 -8.71
CA ASN A 6 -14.25 -22.10 -9.75
C ASN A 6 -14.04 -21.45 -11.14
N GLY A 7 -14.10 -20.13 -11.20
CA GLY A 7 -13.92 -19.38 -12.43
C GLY A 7 -15.14 -19.32 -13.36
N ALA A 8 -14.99 -18.54 -14.43
CA ALA A 8 -16.02 -18.37 -15.43
C ALA A 8 -15.42 -17.98 -16.79
N TYR A 9 -16.14 -18.34 -17.86
CA TYR A 9 -15.91 -17.79 -19.18
C TYR A 9 -16.74 -16.51 -19.35
N LEU A 10 -16.15 -15.53 -20.02
CA LEU A 10 -16.84 -14.35 -20.53
C LEU A 10 -16.82 -14.41 -22.06
N VAL A 11 -17.98 -14.52 -22.66
CA VAL A 11 -18.15 -14.64 -24.11
C VAL A 11 -18.60 -13.29 -24.68
N ASN A 12 -17.86 -12.80 -25.69
CA ASN A 12 -18.11 -11.51 -26.35
C ASN A 12 -18.23 -10.31 -25.37
N GLY A 13 -17.55 -10.39 -24.21
CA GLY A 13 -17.56 -9.37 -23.19
C GLY A 13 -18.92 -9.17 -22.45
N ARG A 14 -19.89 -10.08 -22.67
CA ARG A 14 -21.27 -9.93 -22.16
C ARG A 14 -21.85 -11.17 -21.51
N ASP A 15 -21.68 -12.33 -22.11
CA ASP A 15 -22.29 -13.57 -21.65
C ASP A 15 -21.37 -14.29 -20.66
N VAL A 16 -21.80 -14.39 -19.42
CA VAL A 16 -21.09 -15.13 -18.39
C VAL A 16 -21.49 -16.61 -18.42
N VAL A 17 -20.52 -17.50 -18.45
CA VAL A 17 -20.71 -18.95 -18.34
C VAL A 17 -19.86 -19.45 -17.17
N ILE A 18 -20.51 -19.74 -16.06
CA ILE A 18 -19.82 -20.23 -14.85
C ILE A 18 -19.19 -21.61 -15.17
N ASN A 19 -17.97 -21.82 -14.69
CA ASN A 19 -17.23 -23.05 -14.92
C ASN A 19 -17.96 -24.25 -14.25
N SER A 20 -18.34 -25.19 -15.09
CA SER A 20 -19.02 -26.43 -14.73
C SER A 20 -18.70 -27.49 -15.79
N PRO A 21 -19.05 -28.79 -15.57
CA PRO A 21 -18.89 -29.83 -16.59
C PRO A 21 -19.56 -29.50 -17.93
N GLU A 22 -20.63 -28.69 -17.93
CA GLU A 22 -21.38 -28.28 -19.12
C GLU A 22 -20.86 -26.97 -19.74
N ALA A 23 -19.92 -26.28 -19.10
CA ALA A 23 -19.45 -24.97 -19.55
C ALA A 23 -18.89 -24.97 -20.97
N ALA A 24 -18.09 -25.97 -21.33
CA ALA A 24 -17.53 -26.12 -22.66
C ALA A 24 -18.63 -26.22 -23.75
N SER A 25 -19.70 -26.96 -23.47
CA SER A 25 -20.86 -27.07 -24.38
C SER A 25 -21.65 -25.78 -24.47
N ALA A 26 -21.81 -25.07 -23.36
CA ALA A 26 -22.49 -23.76 -23.33
C ALA A 26 -21.68 -22.69 -24.10
N VAL A 27 -20.36 -22.66 -23.97
CA VAL A 27 -19.48 -21.77 -24.76
C VAL A 27 -19.55 -22.12 -26.25
N ASN A 28 -19.47 -23.43 -26.59
CA ASN A 28 -19.59 -23.87 -27.97
C ASN A 28 -20.93 -23.49 -28.60
N ALA A 29 -22.03 -23.61 -27.84
CA ALA A 29 -23.37 -23.22 -28.32
C ALA A 29 -23.48 -21.72 -28.66
N LYS A 30 -22.70 -20.89 -27.96
CA LYS A 30 -22.69 -19.41 -28.16
C LYS A 30 -21.71 -18.97 -29.26
N THR A 31 -20.60 -19.70 -29.48
CA THR A 31 -19.50 -19.23 -30.32
C THR A 31 -19.19 -20.16 -31.51
N GLY A 32 -19.72 -21.37 -31.49
CA GLY A 32 -19.33 -22.44 -32.45
C GLY A 32 -17.92 -22.98 -32.23
N LYS A 33 -17.24 -22.60 -31.13
CA LYS A 33 -15.84 -22.97 -30.84
C LYS A 33 -15.75 -23.78 -29.55
N THR A 34 -14.85 -24.75 -29.52
CA THR A 34 -14.45 -25.45 -28.31
C THR A 34 -13.14 -24.81 -27.83
N VAL A 35 -13.19 -24.17 -26.66
CA VAL A 35 -12.06 -23.41 -26.07
C VAL A 35 -11.79 -23.95 -24.66
N THR A 36 -10.53 -24.33 -24.39
CA THR A 36 -10.11 -24.74 -23.05
C THR A 36 -9.96 -23.53 -22.11
N PRO A 37 -10.05 -23.69 -20.78
CA PRO A 37 -9.72 -22.62 -19.84
C PRO A 37 -8.32 -22.04 -20.08
N GLU A 38 -7.31 -22.87 -20.33
CA GLU A 38 -5.93 -22.47 -20.55
C GLU A 38 -5.77 -21.58 -21.80
N ASP A 39 -6.49 -21.86 -22.87
CA ASP A 39 -6.47 -21.02 -24.08
C ASP A 39 -7.29 -19.75 -23.88
N ALA A 40 -8.41 -19.84 -23.18
CA ALA A 40 -9.26 -18.70 -22.90
C ALA A 40 -8.64 -17.70 -21.89
N LYS A 41 -7.80 -18.15 -20.95
CA LYS A 41 -6.99 -17.28 -20.08
C LYS A 41 -6.11 -16.30 -20.86
N LYS A 42 -5.59 -16.73 -22.01
CA LYS A 42 -4.75 -15.90 -22.89
C LYS A 42 -5.52 -14.75 -23.54
N GLN A 43 -6.84 -14.74 -23.42
CA GLN A 43 -7.74 -13.71 -23.96
C GLN A 43 -8.10 -12.63 -22.93
N THR A 44 -7.62 -12.70 -21.68
CA THR A 44 -7.80 -11.64 -20.69
C THR A 44 -6.89 -10.44 -21.02
N ILE A 45 -7.33 -9.23 -20.67
CA ILE A 45 -6.54 -8.01 -20.83
C ILE A 45 -5.25 -8.13 -20.02
N ALA A 46 -5.36 -8.61 -18.78
CA ALA A 46 -4.22 -8.81 -17.89
C ALA A 46 -3.13 -9.71 -18.50
N TYR A 47 -3.52 -10.84 -19.09
CA TYR A 47 -2.56 -11.74 -19.75
C TYR A 47 -1.82 -11.04 -20.87
N GLY A 48 -2.54 -10.30 -21.73
CA GLY A 48 -1.96 -9.56 -22.86
C GLY A 48 -0.89 -8.56 -22.42
N ILE A 49 -1.20 -7.75 -21.39
CA ILE A 49 -0.29 -6.74 -20.84
C ILE A 49 0.93 -7.41 -20.19
N LEU A 50 0.73 -8.42 -19.33
CA LEU A 50 1.84 -9.13 -18.69
C LEU A 50 2.75 -9.80 -19.72
N LYS A 51 2.19 -10.42 -20.75
CA LYS A 51 2.95 -11.04 -21.84
C LYS A 51 3.83 -10.03 -22.61
N SER A 52 3.31 -8.84 -22.90
CA SER A 52 4.05 -7.81 -23.64
C SER A 52 5.23 -7.21 -22.84
N HIS A 53 5.19 -7.28 -21.51
CA HIS A 53 6.24 -6.76 -20.61
C HIS A 53 7.14 -7.86 -20.03
N ASN A 54 6.85 -9.12 -20.32
CA ASN A 54 7.64 -10.25 -19.84
C ASN A 54 8.84 -10.52 -20.73
N THR A 55 10.04 -10.50 -20.17
CA THR A 55 11.31 -10.74 -20.87
C THR A 55 11.84 -12.17 -20.72
N SER A 56 11.26 -12.98 -19.83
CA SER A 56 11.72 -14.36 -19.60
C SER A 56 11.38 -15.33 -20.72
N GLY A 57 10.37 -15.03 -21.55
CA GLY A 57 9.79 -15.98 -22.49
C GLY A 57 8.97 -17.11 -21.85
N ASN A 58 8.91 -17.18 -20.53
CA ASN A 58 8.14 -18.15 -19.75
C ASN A 58 6.93 -17.44 -19.09
N MET A 59 5.71 -17.89 -19.41
CA MET A 59 4.49 -17.31 -18.86
C MET A 59 4.09 -17.87 -17.48
N GLU A 60 4.83 -18.82 -16.94
CA GLU A 60 4.65 -19.26 -15.54
C GLU A 60 5.51 -18.45 -14.57
N LYS A 61 6.72 -18.07 -15.02
CA LYS A 61 7.71 -17.30 -14.25
C LYS A 61 8.06 -16.02 -15.02
N LEU A 62 7.42 -14.92 -14.67
CA LEU A 62 7.53 -13.66 -15.39
C LEU A 62 8.73 -12.85 -14.90
N GLN A 63 9.41 -12.18 -15.84
CA GLN A 63 10.44 -11.17 -15.60
C GLN A 63 10.00 -9.87 -16.24
N ILE A 64 9.30 -9.04 -15.47
CA ILE A 64 8.61 -7.84 -15.96
C ILE A 64 9.56 -6.65 -16.01
N LYS A 65 9.54 -5.92 -17.13
CA LYS A 65 10.09 -4.58 -17.29
C LYS A 65 8.94 -3.57 -17.36
N PHE A 66 9.03 -2.52 -16.54
CA PHE A 66 8.02 -1.46 -16.51
C PHE A 66 8.36 -0.36 -17.52
N ASP A 67 7.33 0.36 -18.00
CA ASP A 67 7.51 1.51 -18.91
C ASP A 67 7.93 2.77 -18.18
N LYS A 68 7.45 2.98 -16.94
CA LYS A 68 7.67 4.20 -16.15
C LYS A 68 7.67 3.90 -14.65
N LEU A 69 8.31 4.79 -13.88
CA LEU A 69 8.35 4.72 -12.42
C LEU A 69 7.78 5.99 -11.80
N THR A 70 7.23 5.86 -10.58
CA THR A 70 6.76 7.01 -9.80
C THR A 70 7.01 6.82 -8.31
N SER A 71 7.44 7.87 -7.63
CA SER A 71 7.70 7.87 -6.18
C SER A 71 7.33 9.20 -5.54
N HIS A 72 7.16 9.18 -4.23
CA HIS A 72 6.87 10.38 -3.45
C HIS A 72 7.98 10.71 -2.44
N ASP A 73 7.90 11.89 -1.85
CA ASP A 73 8.94 12.52 -1.03
C ASP A 73 9.33 11.75 0.25
N ILE A 74 8.52 10.83 0.75
CA ILE A 74 8.94 9.96 1.86
C ILE A 74 9.60 8.65 1.41
N THR A 75 9.80 8.43 0.10
CA THR A 75 10.40 7.20 -0.43
C THR A 75 11.53 7.44 -1.42
N PHE A 76 11.46 8.45 -2.29
CA PHE A 76 12.42 8.59 -3.38
C PHE A 76 13.86 8.82 -2.91
N VAL A 77 14.08 9.49 -1.76
CA VAL A 77 15.44 9.70 -1.24
C VAL A 77 16.10 8.36 -0.95
N GLY A 78 15.44 7.49 -0.18
CA GLY A 78 15.93 6.16 0.15
C GLY A 78 16.14 5.27 -1.09
N ILE A 79 15.21 5.33 -2.05
CA ILE A 79 15.31 4.60 -3.32
C ILE A 79 16.54 5.04 -4.12
N ILE A 80 16.71 6.35 -4.32
CA ILE A 80 17.84 6.89 -5.07
C ILE A 80 19.17 6.64 -4.35
N GLN A 81 19.22 6.77 -3.02
CA GLN A 81 20.40 6.46 -2.23
C GLN A 81 20.77 4.98 -2.35
N THR A 82 19.78 4.08 -2.33
CA THR A 82 20.00 2.63 -2.53
C THR A 82 20.49 2.34 -3.95
N ALA A 83 19.88 2.94 -4.95
CA ALA A 83 20.28 2.76 -6.35
C ALA A 83 21.70 3.32 -6.61
N ARG A 84 22.04 4.49 -6.06
CA ARG A 84 23.40 5.07 -6.12
C ARG A 84 24.42 4.16 -5.46
N ALA A 85 24.12 3.66 -4.27
CA ALA A 85 24.95 2.70 -3.58
C ALA A 85 25.16 1.40 -4.38
N SER A 86 24.24 1.08 -5.29
CA SER A 86 24.22 -0.12 -6.14
C SER A 86 24.74 0.13 -7.56
N GLY A 87 25.21 1.34 -7.90
CA GLY A 87 25.84 1.67 -9.20
C GLY A 87 24.95 2.40 -10.19
N LEU A 88 23.95 3.18 -9.74
CA LEU A 88 23.10 4.01 -10.61
C LEU A 88 23.92 5.05 -11.39
N GLU A 89 23.80 5.07 -12.71
CA GLU A 89 24.41 6.06 -13.61
C GLU A 89 23.41 7.08 -14.13
N LYS A 90 22.22 6.63 -14.52
CA LYS A 90 21.10 7.44 -15.00
C LYS A 90 19.78 6.68 -14.83
N PHE A 91 18.65 7.37 -14.89
CA PHE A 91 17.36 6.70 -14.93
C PHE A 91 17.14 6.07 -16.32
N PRO A 92 16.99 4.74 -16.41
CA PRO A 92 16.87 4.06 -17.70
C PRO A 92 15.51 4.26 -18.36
N ILE A 93 14.48 4.56 -17.56
CA ILE A 93 13.10 4.82 -17.97
C ILE A 93 12.58 6.08 -17.26
N PRO A 94 11.50 6.73 -17.74
CA PRO A 94 10.93 7.90 -17.08
C PRO A 94 10.62 7.63 -15.59
N TYR A 95 11.19 8.45 -14.72
CA TYR A 95 10.98 8.35 -13.27
C TYR A 95 10.51 9.70 -12.71
N VAL A 96 9.33 9.68 -12.07
CA VAL A 96 8.68 10.87 -11.51
C VAL A 96 8.83 10.91 -10.00
N LEU A 97 9.34 12.01 -9.50
CA LEU A 97 9.54 12.33 -8.09
C LEU A 97 8.50 13.37 -7.67
N THR A 98 7.47 12.96 -6.94
CA THR A 98 6.35 13.84 -6.55
C THR A 98 6.42 14.19 -5.07
N ASN A 99 6.36 15.48 -4.74
CA ASN A 99 6.40 15.96 -3.36
C ASN A 99 4.98 16.20 -2.83
N CYS A 100 4.36 15.17 -2.27
CA CYS A 100 2.95 15.22 -1.89
C CYS A 100 2.64 14.64 -0.50
N HIS A 101 3.57 13.94 0.14
CA HIS A 101 3.36 13.40 1.48
C HIS A 101 3.86 14.35 2.57
N ASN A 102 5.08 14.82 2.47
CA ASN A 102 5.62 15.83 3.40
C ASN A 102 5.25 17.26 2.99
N SER A 103 5.34 17.59 1.70
CA SER A 103 4.86 18.84 1.11
C SER A 103 5.19 20.11 1.91
N LEU A 104 6.39 20.23 2.46
CA LEU A 104 6.83 21.37 3.30
C LEU A 104 6.09 21.51 4.65
N CYS A 105 5.45 20.42 5.13
CA CYS A 105 4.68 20.45 6.37
C CYS A 105 5.47 20.03 7.62
N ALA A 106 6.80 19.84 7.53
CA ALA A 106 7.63 19.55 8.68
C ALA A 106 7.66 20.72 9.67
N VAL A 107 7.65 20.40 10.96
CA VAL A 107 7.72 21.37 12.04
C VAL A 107 9.12 21.32 12.65
N GLY A 108 9.75 22.47 12.79
CA GLY A 108 11.02 22.60 13.51
C GLY A 108 12.28 22.19 12.76
N GLY A 109 12.31 22.34 11.42
CA GLY A 109 13.52 22.06 10.65
C GLY A 109 13.36 22.17 9.14
N THR A 110 14.46 22.00 8.43
CA THR A 110 14.54 22.09 6.96
C THR A 110 14.36 20.72 6.27
N ILE A 111 14.14 19.66 7.05
CA ILE A 111 14.21 18.26 6.62
C ILE A 111 13.44 17.99 5.32
N ASN A 112 12.19 18.47 5.23
CA ASN A 112 11.35 18.18 4.07
C ASN A 112 11.82 18.91 2.81
N GLU A 113 12.24 20.18 2.95
CA GLU A 113 12.78 20.93 1.82
C GLU A 113 14.15 20.39 1.39
N ASP A 114 14.97 19.91 2.32
CA ASP A 114 16.24 19.24 2.00
C ASP A 114 15.99 17.98 1.16
N ASP A 115 14.98 17.17 1.48
CA ASP A 115 14.56 16.00 0.69
C ASP A 115 14.05 16.43 -0.70
N HIS A 116 13.32 17.54 -0.80
CA HIS A 116 12.81 18.08 -2.06
C HIS A 116 13.98 18.59 -2.94
N MET A 117 14.94 19.29 -2.36
CA MET A 117 16.13 19.77 -3.10
C MET A 117 17.03 18.61 -3.55
N PHE A 118 17.15 17.56 -2.73
CA PHE A 118 17.77 16.31 -3.16
C PHE A 118 17.05 15.71 -4.37
N GLY A 119 15.72 15.59 -4.32
CA GLY A 119 14.90 15.07 -5.42
C GLY A 119 15.05 15.87 -6.72
N LEU A 120 15.00 17.22 -6.64
CA LEU A 120 15.19 18.10 -7.80
C LEU A 120 16.57 17.93 -8.44
N THR A 121 17.63 17.92 -7.61
CA THR A 121 18.99 17.77 -8.12
C THR A 121 19.25 16.37 -8.67
N CYS A 122 18.64 15.33 -8.09
CA CYS A 122 18.67 13.99 -8.66
C CYS A 122 17.90 13.89 -9.99
N ALA A 123 16.73 14.54 -10.10
CA ALA A 123 15.98 14.57 -11.36
C ALA A 123 16.81 15.23 -12.49
N LYS A 124 17.52 16.31 -12.17
CA LYS A 124 18.45 16.96 -13.12
C LYS A 124 19.62 16.03 -13.48
N LYS A 125 20.29 15.48 -12.46
CA LYS A 125 21.48 14.66 -12.66
C LYS A 125 21.21 13.37 -13.43
N TYR A 126 20.11 12.68 -13.11
CA TYR A 126 19.83 11.33 -13.64
C TYR A 126 18.77 11.31 -14.75
N GLY A 127 18.20 12.46 -15.12
CA GLY A 127 17.25 12.53 -16.24
C GLY A 127 15.79 12.21 -15.84
N GLY A 128 15.34 12.68 -14.68
CA GLY A 128 13.99 12.46 -14.15
C GLY A 128 13.02 13.63 -14.33
N ILE A 129 11.84 13.46 -13.72
CA ILE A 129 10.78 14.46 -13.63
C ILE A 129 10.56 14.79 -12.15
N TYR A 130 10.52 16.07 -11.81
CA TYR A 130 10.30 16.52 -10.43
C TYR A 130 9.04 17.37 -10.34
N VAL A 131 8.10 16.93 -9.52
CA VAL A 131 6.83 17.62 -9.23
C VAL A 131 6.94 18.30 -7.88
N PRO A 132 6.92 19.64 -7.82
CA PRO A 132 7.03 20.39 -6.57
C PRO A 132 5.87 20.13 -5.60
N PRO A 133 6.04 20.48 -4.29
CA PRO A 133 4.98 20.38 -3.31
C PRO A 133 3.71 21.15 -3.73
N HIS A 134 2.57 20.64 -3.32
CA HIS A 134 1.23 21.23 -3.53
C HIS A 134 0.76 21.31 -4.99
N GLN A 135 1.49 20.72 -5.95
CA GLN A 135 1.06 20.71 -7.35
C GLN A 135 0.11 19.55 -7.66
N ALA A 136 0.40 18.37 -7.18
CA ALA A 136 -0.45 17.19 -7.31
C ALA A 136 -0.09 16.13 -6.27
N VAL A 137 -1.05 15.28 -5.90
CA VAL A 137 -0.74 14.00 -5.29
C VAL A 137 -0.17 13.04 -6.34
N ILE A 138 0.72 12.13 -5.91
CA ILE A 138 1.48 11.24 -6.81
C ILE A 138 0.60 10.56 -7.87
N HIS A 139 -0.54 9.98 -7.44
CA HIS A 139 -1.39 9.21 -8.35
C HIS A 139 -2.19 10.08 -9.30
N GLN A 140 -2.55 11.30 -8.90
CA GLN A 140 -3.25 12.21 -9.79
C GLN A 140 -2.31 12.73 -10.88
N PHE A 141 -1.08 13.11 -10.55
CA PHE A 141 -0.08 13.46 -11.56
C PHE A 141 0.16 12.30 -12.55
N ALA A 142 0.28 11.08 -12.02
CA ALA A 142 0.47 9.90 -12.86
C ALA A 142 -0.71 9.66 -13.81
N ARG A 143 -1.94 9.82 -13.36
CA ARG A 143 -3.15 9.72 -14.20
C ARG A 143 -3.17 10.78 -15.31
N GLU A 144 -2.87 12.03 -14.95
CA GLU A 144 -2.89 13.16 -15.86
C GLU A 144 -1.75 13.13 -16.88
N MET A 145 -0.55 12.66 -16.50
CA MET A 145 0.69 12.83 -17.27
C MET A 145 1.42 11.55 -17.67
N LEU A 146 1.17 10.40 -17.03
CA LEU A 146 1.99 9.20 -17.22
C LEU A 146 1.22 7.99 -17.76
N ALA A 147 -0.01 7.76 -17.28
CA ALA A 147 -0.80 6.58 -17.65
C ALA A 147 -0.97 6.45 -19.16
N GLY A 148 -1.09 5.23 -19.67
CA GLY A 148 -1.30 4.93 -21.08
C GLY A 148 -1.86 3.52 -21.24
N GLY A 149 -2.72 3.31 -22.24
CA GLY A 149 -3.30 2.01 -22.54
C GLY A 149 -2.23 0.95 -22.78
N GLY A 150 -2.42 -0.24 -22.23
CA GLY A 150 -1.49 -1.36 -22.37
C GLY A 150 -0.14 -1.19 -21.68
N LYS A 151 0.09 -0.08 -20.96
CA LYS A 151 1.34 0.21 -20.26
C LYS A 151 1.40 -0.40 -18.87
N MET A 152 2.62 -0.55 -18.33
CA MET A 152 2.87 -0.93 -16.94
C MET A 152 3.67 0.14 -16.21
N ILE A 153 3.22 0.52 -15.01
CA ILE A 153 3.89 1.51 -14.14
C ILE A 153 4.15 0.89 -12.77
N LEU A 154 5.39 1.04 -12.28
CA LEU A 154 5.75 0.67 -10.92
C LEU A 154 5.86 1.93 -10.05
N GLY A 155 5.25 1.91 -8.88
CA GLY A 155 5.30 3.00 -7.94
C GLY A 155 5.73 2.57 -6.54
N SER A 156 6.35 3.49 -5.80
CA SER A 156 6.73 3.25 -4.41
C SER A 156 5.57 3.44 -3.42
N ASP A 157 4.42 3.86 -3.89
CA ASP A 157 3.19 3.95 -3.09
C ASP A 157 2.27 2.77 -3.39
N SER A 158 1.62 2.24 -2.34
CA SER A 158 0.73 1.08 -2.46
C SER A 158 -0.52 1.33 -3.31
N HIS A 159 -0.99 2.59 -3.40
CA HIS A 159 -2.13 2.99 -4.21
C HIS A 159 -1.78 3.27 -5.67
N THR A 160 -0.64 2.80 -6.15
CA THR A 160 -0.25 2.86 -7.57
C THR A 160 -1.20 1.94 -8.36
N ARG A 161 -2.34 2.52 -8.77
CA ARG A 161 -3.43 1.88 -9.51
C ARG A 161 -3.92 2.84 -10.59
N TYR A 162 -3.80 2.44 -11.85
CA TYR A 162 -4.21 3.26 -13.00
C TYR A 162 -4.96 2.40 -14.03
N GLY A 163 -5.52 1.28 -13.56
CA GLY A 163 -6.26 0.31 -14.37
C GLY A 163 -7.46 0.92 -15.09
N ALA A 164 -8.14 1.87 -14.44
CA ALA A 164 -9.26 2.61 -15.04
C ALA A 164 -8.89 3.36 -16.34
N LEU A 165 -7.59 3.65 -16.53
CA LEU A 165 -7.04 4.29 -17.73
C LEU A 165 -6.36 3.30 -18.68
N GLY A 166 -6.52 2.00 -18.48
CA GLY A 166 -5.89 0.96 -19.27
C GLY A 166 -4.42 0.68 -18.93
N THR A 167 -3.92 1.20 -17.82
CA THR A 167 -2.53 1.01 -17.37
C THR A 167 -2.48 0.03 -16.19
N MET A 168 -1.81 -1.11 -16.35
CA MET A 168 -1.57 -2.01 -15.23
C MET A 168 -0.47 -1.45 -14.34
N ALA A 169 -0.84 -0.99 -13.15
CA ALA A 169 0.08 -0.35 -12.23
C ALA A 169 0.22 -1.15 -10.93
N ILE A 170 1.45 -1.25 -10.43
CA ILE A 170 1.79 -2.02 -9.24
C ILE A 170 2.49 -1.11 -8.25
N GLY A 171 2.03 -1.14 -7.00
CA GLY A 171 2.71 -0.46 -5.89
C GLY A 171 3.61 -1.42 -5.14
N GLU A 172 4.90 -1.10 -5.03
CA GLU A 172 5.90 -1.95 -4.38
C GLU A 172 6.79 -1.16 -3.42
N GLY A 173 7.67 -1.85 -2.72
CA GLY A 173 8.70 -1.21 -1.90
C GLY A 173 9.86 -0.66 -2.72
N GLY A 174 10.64 0.22 -2.10
CA GLY A 174 11.80 0.86 -2.74
C GLY A 174 12.75 -0.06 -3.48
N PRO A 175 13.13 -1.22 -2.91
CA PRO A 175 14.04 -2.16 -3.58
C PRO A 175 13.58 -2.65 -4.95
N GLU A 176 12.28 -2.81 -5.18
CA GLU A 176 11.78 -3.21 -6.50
C GLU A 176 11.94 -2.08 -7.54
N LEU A 177 11.79 -0.82 -7.11
CA LEU A 177 12.09 0.32 -7.97
C LEU A 177 13.60 0.41 -8.24
N VAL A 178 14.45 0.14 -7.24
CA VAL A 178 15.91 0.09 -7.41
C VAL A 178 16.29 -0.92 -8.49
N LYS A 179 15.68 -2.11 -8.51
CA LYS A 179 15.90 -3.10 -9.59
C LYS A 179 15.60 -2.52 -10.96
N GLN A 180 14.49 -1.80 -11.14
CA GLN A 180 14.15 -1.15 -12.40
C GLN A 180 15.14 -0.03 -12.74
N LEU A 181 15.58 0.77 -11.75
CA LEU A 181 16.60 1.81 -11.94
C LEU A 181 17.97 1.26 -12.34
N LEU A 182 18.25 0.00 -11.99
CA LEU A 182 19.46 -0.73 -12.39
C LEU A 182 19.25 -1.60 -13.65
N ASP A 183 18.16 -1.36 -14.39
CA ASP A 183 17.77 -2.10 -15.58
C ASP A 183 17.57 -3.61 -15.34
N LYS A 184 17.11 -3.99 -14.14
CA LYS A 184 16.74 -5.37 -13.78
C LYS A 184 15.24 -5.58 -13.91
N THR A 185 14.78 -6.78 -13.63
CA THR A 185 13.38 -7.20 -13.78
C THR A 185 12.64 -7.26 -12.44
N TYR A 186 11.34 -7.23 -12.52
CA TYR A 186 10.43 -7.57 -11.43
C TYR A 186 9.94 -9.00 -11.66
N ASP A 187 10.36 -9.90 -10.79
CA ASP A 187 10.17 -11.35 -10.96
C ASP A 187 8.95 -11.81 -10.17
N ILE A 188 7.98 -12.41 -10.86
CA ILE A 188 6.75 -12.93 -10.25
C ILE A 188 6.28 -14.20 -10.97
N ASP A 189 5.54 -15.04 -10.24
CA ASP A 189 4.75 -16.08 -10.88
C ASP A 189 3.57 -15.45 -11.63
N MET A 190 3.09 -16.09 -12.69
CA MET A 190 1.90 -15.62 -13.40
C MET A 190 0.73 -15.52 -12.42
N PRO A 191 0.19 -14.32 -12.16
CA PRO A 191 -0.90 -14.16 -11.22
C PRO A 191 -2.21 -14.71 -11.78
N GLY A 192 -3.08 -15.21 -10.91
CA GLY A 192 -4.46 -15.48 -11.29
C GLY A 192 -5.19 -14.18 -11.65
N VAL A 193 -6.18 -14.29 -12.53
CA VAL A 193 -7.00 -13.16 -12.96
C VAL A 193 -8.44 -13.37 -12.48
N VAL A 194 -8.97 -12.35 -11.79
CA VAL A 194 -10.35 -12.33 -11.29
C VAL A 194 -11.19 -11.40 -12.15
N GLY A 195 -12.20 -11.93 -12.81
CA GLY A 195 -13.15 -11.09 -13.56
C GLY A 195 -14.12 -10.39 -12.61
N ILE A 196 -14.18 -9.05 -12.68
CA ILE A 196 -15.15 -8.23 -11.94
C ILE A 196 -16.19 -7.73 -12.96
N TYR A 197 -17.30 -8.44 -13.03
CA TYR A 197 -18.34 -8.19 -14.03
C TYR A 197 -19.39 -7.22 -13.49
N LEU A 198 -19.36 -6.00 -14.02
CA LEU A 198 -20.23 -4.92 -13.61
C LEU A 198 -21.50 -4.85 -14.50
N THR A 199 -22.64 -4.72 -13.86
CA THR A 199 -23.94 -4.47 -14.48
C THR A 199 -24.64 -3.29 -13.81
N GLY A 200 -25.74 -2.83 -14.38
CA GLY A 200 -26.55 -1.74 -13.81
C GLY A 200 -25.86 -0.38 -13.80
N THR A 201 -26.44 0.55 -13.06
CA THR A 201 -25.97 1.93 -12.91
C THR A 201 -26.12 2.33 -11.45
N PRO A 202 -25.14 3.01 -10.83
CA PRO A 202 -25.24 3.46 -9.44
C PRO A 202 -26.46 4.36 -9.22
N GLN A 203 -27.07 4.24 -8.06
CA GLN A 203 -28.14 5.14 -7.64
C GLN A 203 -27.60 6.56 -7.45
N LYS A 204 -28.47 7.56 -7.61
CA LYS A 204 -28.15 8.96 -7.30
C LYS A 204 -27.69 9.08 -5.83
N GLY A 205 -26.54 9.69 -5.59
CA GLY A 205 -25.95 9.83 -4.26
C GLY A 205 -24.98 8.71 -3.85
N VAL A 206 -24.95 7.61 -4.59
CA VAL A 206 -23.92 6.57 -4.42
C VAL A 206 -22.65 6.96 -5.19
N GLY A 207 -21.50 6.93 -4.53
CA GLY A 207 -20.23 7.34 -5.12
C GLY A 207 -19.22 6.18 -5.28
N PRO A 208 -18.03 6.46 -5.81
CA PRO A 208 -17.02 5.44 -6.07
C PRO A 208 -16.53 4.74 -4.80
N GLN A 209 -16.46 5.46 -3.67
CA GLN A 209 -16.05 4.88 -2.41
C GLN A 209 -17.04 3.82 -1.91
N ASP A 210 -18.34 4.02 -2.16
CA ASP A 210 -19.37 3.06 -1.75
C ASP A 210 -19.18 1.72 -2.47
N ILE A 211 -18.93 1.74 -3.79
CA ILE A 211 -18.64 0.54 -4.57
C ILE A 211 -17.36 -0.14 -4.09
N ALA A 212 -16.30 0.66 -3.88
CA ALA A 212 -15.03 0.14 -3.42
C ALA A 212 -15.16 -0.54 -2.05
N LEU A 213 -15.83 0.08 -1.09
CA LEU A 213 -16.04 -0.48 0.24
C LEU A 213 -16.91 -1.74 0.21
N ALA A 214 -17.92 -1.79 -0.65
CA ALA A 214 -18.73 -2.99 -0.85
C ALA A 214 -17.87 -4.17 -1.36
N ILE A 215 -16.96 -3.93 -2.32
CA ILE A 215 -16.03 -4.95 -2.81
C ILE A 215 -15.06 -5.37 -1.71
N ILE A 216 -14.42 -4.42 -1.02
CA ILE A 216 -13.41 -4.69 0.03
C ILE A 216 -14.02 -5.53 1.15
N GLY A 217 -15.20 -5.17 1.63
CA GLY A 217 -15.90 -5.90 2.69
C GLY A 217 -16.16 -7.36 2.34
N GLU A 218 -16.45 -7.65 1.08
CA GLU A 218 -16.79 -8.99 0.62
C GLU A 218 -15.57 -9.89 0.36
N VAL A 219 -14.45 -9.31 -0.10
CA VAL A 219 -13.31 -10.08 -0.62
C VAL A 219 -12.08 -10.11 0.27
N PHE A 220 -11.98 -9.21 1.27
CA PHE A 220 -10.76 -9.10 2.06
C PHE A 220 -10.58 -10.29 3.02
N ALA A 221 -11.61 -10.62 3.81
CA ALA A 221 -11.51 -11.63 4.88
C ALA A 221 -11.22 -13.03 4.34
N ASN A 222 -11.79 -13.39 3.19
CA ASN A 222 -11.60 -14.68 2.54
C ASN A 222 -10.37 -14.73 1.61
N GLY A 223 -9.72 -13.59 1.36
CA GLY A 223 -8.56 -13.50 0.47
C GLY A 223 -8.86 -13.80 -1.00
N PHE A 224 -10.11 -13.62 -1.44
CA PHE A 224 -10.60 -14.02 -2.75
C PHE A 224 -9.77 -13.49 -3.92
N VAL A 225 -9.29 -12.24 -3.82
CA VAL A 225 -8.47 -11.56 -4.83
C VAL A 225 -7.00 -11.42 -4.43
N LYS A 226 -6.58 -11.99 -3.30
CA LYS A 226 -5.22 -11.83 -2.77
C LYS A 226 -4.16 -12.25 -3.79
N ASN A 227 -3.20 -11.34 -4.07
CA ASN A 227 -2.11 -11.53 -5.04
C ASN A 227 -2.55 -11.81 -6.49
N LYS A 228 -3.81 -11.59 -6.83
CA LYS A 228 -4.37 -11.75 -8.19
C LYS A 228 -4.55 -10.39 -8.86
N VAL A 229 -4.78 -10.37 -10.16
CA VAL A 229 -5.17 -9.17 -10.90
C VAL A 229 -6.70 -9.11 -10.97
N MET A 230 -7.28 -7.96 -10.59
CA MET A 230 -8.71 -7.70 -10.75
C MET A 230 -8.94 -7.07 -12.13
N GLU A 231 -9.68 -7.76 -13.00
CA GLU A 231 -10.01 -7.26 -14.34
C GLU A 231 -11.48 -6.86 -14.41
N PHE A 232 -11.73 -5.55 -14.51
CA PHE A 232 -13.07 -4.98 -14.53
C PHE A 232 -13.67 -4.97 -15.95
N VAL A 233 -14.75 -5.67 -16.11
CA VAL A 233 -15.41 -5.95 -17.38
C VAL A 233 -16.94 -5.82 -17.26
N GLY A 234 -17.66 -6.07 -18.32
CA GLY A 234 -19.12 -6.04 -18.36
C GLY A 234 -19.70 -4.69 -18.78
N PRO A 235 -21.02 -4.65 -19.03
CA PRO A 235 -21.71 -3.46 -19.58
C PRO A 235 -21.76 -2.29 -18.58
N GLY A 236 -21.76 -2.56 -17.27
CA GLY A 236 -21.80 -1.55 -16.22
C GLY A 236 -20.59 -0.62 -16.22
N VAL A 237 -19.44 -1.05 -16.77
CA VAL A 237 -18.25 -0.19 -16.88
C VAL A 237 -18.56 1.10 -17.62
N SER A 238 -19.29 1.05 -18.72
CA SER A 238 -19.64 2.23 -19.53
C SER A 238 -20.68 3.16 -18.85
N ASN A 239 -21.30 2.72 -17.77
CA ASN A 239 -22.23 3.52 -16.97
C ASN A 239 -21.51 4.36 -15.89
N LEU A 240 -20.20 4.19 -15.75
CA LEU A 240 -19.34 4.93 -14.82
C LEU A 240 -18.48 5.94 -15.58
N SER A 241 -18.42 7.18 -15.12
CA SER A 241 -17.43 8.15 -15.63
C SER A 241 -16.01 7.66 -15.33
N VAL A 242 -15.01 8.20 -16.03
CA VAL A 242 -13.61 7.83 -15.79
C VAL A 242 -13.18 8.22 -14.39
N ASP A 243 -13.59 9.39 -13.89
CA ASP A 243 -13.32 9.84 -12.51
C ASP A 243 -13.86 8.85 -11.47
N TYR A 244 -15.06 8.33 -11.73
CA TYR A 244 -15.70 7.33 -10.89
C TYR A 244 -14.93 6.00 -10.90
N ARG A 245 -14.53 5.50 -12.09
CA ARG A 245 -13.70 4.29 -12.21
C ARG A 245 -12.36 4.43 -11.49
N ILE A 246 -11.72 5.59 -11.59
CA ILE A 246 -10.48 5.94 -10.90
C ILE A 246 -10.66 5.84 -9.38
N GLY A 247 -11.77 6.33 -8.83
CA GLY A 247 -12.07 6.25 -7.41
C GLY A 247 -12.24 4.81 -6.91
N VAL A 248 -12.89 3.94 -7.70
CA VAL A 248 -12.98 2.50 -7.38
C VAL A 248 -11.63 1.81 -7.52
N ASP A 249 -10.92 2.07 -8.62
CA ASP A 249 -9.66 1.43 -8.98
C ASP A 249 -8.57 1.61 -7.92
N VAL A 250 -8.40 2.83 -7.41
CA VAL A 250 -7.38 3.13 -6.39
C VAL A 250 -7.59 2.36 -5.09
N MET A 251 -8.84 2.09 -4.74
CA MET A 251 -9.20 1.37 -3.52
C MET A 251 -9.02 -0.16 -3.64
N THR A 252 -8.79 -0.71 -4.83
CA THR A 252 -8.50 -2.13 -5.00
C THR A 252 -7.25 -2.56 -4.23
N THR A 253 -6.35 -1.64 -3.92
CA THR A 253 -5.18 -1.90 -3.04
C THR A 253 -5.59 -2.50 -1.70
N GLU A 254 -6.72 -2.07 -1.14
CA GLU A 254 -7.19 -2.51 0.18
C GLU A 254 -7.82 -3.91 0.15
N THR A 255 -7.93 -4.54 -1.02
CA THR A 255 -8.32 -5.95 -1.17
C THR A 255 -7.12 -6.91 -1.13
N THR A 256 -5.89 -6.41 -1.02
CA THR A 256 -4.63 -7.16 -1.15
C THR A 256 -4.37 -7.76 -2.53
N CYS A 257 -5.06 -7.31 -3.58
CA CYS A 257 -4.77 -7.72 -4.95
C CYS A 257 -3.38 -7.25 -5.42
N LEU A 258 -2.81 -7.92 -6.40
CA LEU A 258 -1.53 -7.52 -7.00
C LEU A 258 -1.69 -6.23 -7.82
N SER A 259 -2.69 -6.17 -8.66
CA SER A 259 -3.00 -5.04 -9.52
C SER A 259 -4.47 -5.07 -9.96
N SER A 260 -4.87 -4.05 -10.70
CA SER A 260 -6.18 -3.95 -11.34
C SER A 260 -6.04 -3.43 -12.77
N ILE A 261 -6.98 -3.81 -13.63
CA ILE A 261 -7.08 -3.35 -15.01
C ILE A 261 -8.55 -3.30 -15.43
N TRP A 262 -8.93 -2.35 -16.23
CA TRP A 262 -10.28 -2.17 -16.71
C TRP A 262 -10.30 -2.25 -18.24
N ARG A 263 -11.41 -2.75 -18.81
CA ARG A 263 -11.65 -2.52 -20.23
C ARG A 263 -11.76 -1.01 -20.48
N THR A 264 -11.23 -0.56 -21.60
CA THR A 264 -11.29 0.84 -22.02
C THR A 264 -12.42 1.08 -23.03
N ASP A 265 -12.87 2.32 -23.12
CA ASP A 265 -13.95 2.74 -24.01
C ASP A 265 -13.78 4.20 -24.44
N ASP A 266 -14.79 4.75 -25.14
CA ASP A 266 -14.77 6.14 -25.62
C ASP A 266 -14.61 7.18 -24.50
N GLN A 267 -15.08 6.90 -23.27
CA GLN A 267 -14.89 7.81 -22.15
C GLN A 267 -13.40 7.88 -21.74
N VAL A 268 -12.67 6.75 -21.75
CA VAL A 268 -11.22 6.74 -21.52
C VAL A 268 -10.49 7.46 -22.64
N LYS A 269 -10.94 7.30 -23.89
CA LYS A 269 -10.42 8.06 -25.03
C LYS A 269 -10.60 9.55 -24.85
N GLU A 270 -11.80 10.01 -24.47
CA GLU A 270 -12.08 11.43 -24.17
C GLU A 270 -11.19 11.94 -23.03
N PHE A 271 -10.94 11.14 -21.99
CA PHE A 271 -10.01 11.50 -20.92
C PHE A 271 -8.61 11.83 -21.47
N TYR A 272 -8.05 10.96 -22.32
CA TYR A 272 -6.76 11.24 -22.94
C TYR A 272 -6.78 12.44 -23.91
N GLU A 273 -7.89 12.66 -24.63
CA GLU A 273 -8.09 13.85 -25.49
C GLU A 273 -8.09 15.13 -24.67
N ILE A 274 -8.82 15.19 -23.55
CA ILE A 274 -8.86 16.34 -22.63
C ILE A 274 -7.47 16.66 -22.09
N HIS A 275 -6.64 15.64 -21.82
CA HIS A 275 -5.28 15.81 -21.35
C HIS A 275 -4.23 16.06 -22.46
N GLY A 276 -4.66 16.20 -23.74
CA GLY A 276 -3.77 16.39 -24.89
C GLY A 276 -2.87 15.17 -25.17
N ARG A 277 -3.32 13.97 -24.79
CA ARG A 277 -2.56 12.72 -24.81
C ARG A 277 -3.28 11.61 -25.61
N THR A 278 -3.92 11.97 -26.70
CA THR A 278 -4.72 11.03 -27.54
C THR A 278 -3.93 9.79 -27.98
N GLY A 279 -2.62 9.92 -28.18
CA GLY A 279 -1.73 8.83 -28.55
C GLY A 279 -1.49 7.80 -27.44
N ASP A 280 -1.86 8.08 -26.20
CA ASP A 280 -1.76 7.17 -25.06
C ASP A 280 -3.03 6.29 -24.89
N PHE A 281 -4.08 6.54 -25.66
CA PHE A 281 -5.27 5.68 -25.64
C PHE A 281 -5.01 4.36 -26.39
N GLU A 282 -5.43 3.27 -25.79
CA GLU A 282 -5.52 1.95 -26.41
C GLU A 282 -6.87 1.33 -26.06
N GLU A 283 -7.55 0.73 -27.06
CA GLU A 283 -8.77 -0.01 -26.82
C GLU A 283 -8.42 -1.39 -26.26
N LEU A 284 -8.75 -1.61 -25.00
CA LEU A 284 -8.52 -2.84 -24.26
C LEU A 284 -9.85 -3.53 -23.97
N ASN A 285 -10.04 -4.70 -24.52
CA ASN A 285 -11.19 -5.57 -24.26
C ASN A 285 -10.72 -7.01 -24.08
N PRO A 286 -11.41 -7.83 -23.27
CA PRO A 286 -11.18 -9.27 -23.32
C PRO A 286 -11.50 -9.82 -24.70
N GLY A 287 -10.79 -10.87 -25.11
CA GLY A 287 -11.07 -11.52 -26.40
C GLY A 287 -12.46 -12.17 -26.48
N GLU A 288 -12.76 -12.79 -27.61
CA GLU A 288 -14.10 -13.38 -27.87
C GLU A 288 -14.54 -14.39 -26.78
N VAL A 289 -13.60 -15.20 -26.26
CA VAL A 289 -13.83 -16.12 -25.15
C VAL A 289 -12.69 -15.97 -24.13
N ALA A 290 -12.88 -15.18 -23.13
CA ALA A 290 -11.92 -15.04 -22.01
C ALA A 290 -12.30 -15.97 -20.85
N TYR A 291 -11.32 -16.45 -20.10
CA TYR A 291 -11.54 -17.23 -18.89
C TYR A 291 -10.83 -16.60 -17.69
N TYR A 292 -11.55 -16.48 -16.59
CA TYR A 292 -11.06 -15.95 -15.32
C TYR A 292 -10.98 -17.06 -14.27
N ASP A 293 -9.91 -17.07 -13.48
CA ASP A 293 -9.64 -18.10 -12.46
C ASP A 293 -10.69 -18.08 -11.34
N SER A 294 -11.24 -16.90 -11.04
CA SER A 294 -12.40 -16.68 -10.20
C SER A 294 -13.19 -15.46 -10.72
N PHE A 295 -14.42 -15.30 -10.30
CA PHE A 295 -15.31 -14.32 -10.92
C PHE A 295 -16.24 -13.67 -9.90
N ILE A 296 -16.52 -12.39 -10.07
CA ILE A 296 -17.45 -11.60 -9.24
C ILE A 296 -18.47 -10.94 -10.14
N GLU A 297 -19.75 -11.16 -9.89
CA GLU A 297 -20.84 -10.40 -10.49
C GLU A 297 -21.31 -9.31 -9.50
N LEU A 298 -21.32 -8.07 -9.97
CA LEU A 298 -21.74 -6.91 -9.18
C LEU A 298 -22.75 -6.07 -9.97
N ASP A 299 -23.96 -5.97 -9.46
CA ASP A 299 -24.95 -5.02 -9.95
C ASP A 299 -24.78 -3.69 -9.20
N LEU A 300 -24.36 -2.65 -9.95
CA LEU A 300 -24.12 -1.32 -9.42
C LEU A 300 -25.38 -0.65 -8.86
N SER A 301 -26.58 -1.05 -9.33
CA SER A 301 -27.85 -0.50 -8.87
C SER A 301 -28.25 -0.97 -7.46
N GLU A 302 -27.63 -2.05 -6.97
CA GLU A 302 -27.88 -2.60 -5.64
C GLU A 302 -26.99 -1.97 -4.56
N ILE A 303 -25.96 -1.21 -4.95
CA ILE A 303 -25.04 -0.60 -4.00
C ILE A 303 -25.72 0.56 -3.28
N LYS A 304 -25.58 0.57 -1.96
CA LYS A 304 -26.05 1.63 -1.04
C LYS A 304 -24.87 2.45 -0.53
N PRO A 305 -25.10 3.65 0.04
CA PRO A 305 -24.05 4.38 0.74
C PRO A 305 -23.42 3.54 1.85
N MET A 306 -22.08 3.44 1.80
CA MET A 306 -21.29 2.58 2.68
C MET A 306 -20.47 3.41 3.67
N ILE A 307 -20.09 2.76 4.76
CA ILE A 307 -19.11 3.25 5.71
C ILE A 307 -18.19 2.09 6.14
N ALA A 308 -16.89 2.31 6.16
CA ALA A 308 -15.95 1.39 6.79
C ALA A 308 -15.57 1.93 8.16
N MET A 309 -16.02 1.25 9.20
CA MET A 309 -15.78 1.61 10.60
C MET A 309 -14.32 1.33 11.01
N PRO A 310 -13.80 1.99 12.05
CA PRO A 310 -12.44 1.70 12.54
C PRO A 310 -12.25 0.20 12.85
N PHE A 311 -11.09 -0.42 12.65
CA PHE A 311 -9.78 0.15 12.27
C PHE A 311 -9.22 -0.49 10.99
N HIS A 312 -10.10 -0.91 10.08
CA HIS A 312 -9.69 -1.51 8.81
C HIS A 312 -10.71 -1.18 7.71
N PRO A 313 -10.29 -0.97 6.44
CA PRO A 313 -11.21 -0.69 5.33
C PRO A 313 -12.24 -1.79 5.04
N SER A 314 -11.99 -3.02 5.53
CA SER A 314 -12.93 -4.14 5.38
C SER A 314 -14.01 -4.22 6.48
N ASN A 315 -13.97 -3.35 7.50
CA ASN A 315 -14.99 -3.29 8.53
C ASN A 315 -16.21 -2.48 8.03
N THR A 316 -16.87 -2.99 7.01
CA THR A 316 -17.85 -2.28 6.19
C THR A 316 -19.29 -2.58 6.59
N TYR A 317 -20.10 -1.53 6.52
CA TYR A 317 -21.56 -1.56 6.68
C TYR A 317 -22.18 -0.61 5.67
N THR A 318 -23.43 -0.83 5.29
CA THR A 318 -24.23 0.27 4.75
C THR A 318 -24.50 1.27 5.88
N ILE A 319 -24.67 2.55 5.56
CA ILE A 319 -25.04 3.56 6.57
C ILE A 319 -26.38 3.20 7.22
N GLU A 320 -27.27 2.58 6.46
CA GLU A 320 -28.57 2.06 6.96
C GLU A 320 -28.37 0.98 8.02
N GLU A 321 -27.50 -0.03 7.76
CA GLU A 321 -27.16 -1.09 8.72
C GLU A 321 -26.50 -0.55 9.98
N LEU A 322 -25.56 0.41 9.83
CA LEU A 322 -24.94 1.08 10.96
C LEU A 322 -26.00 1.77 11.83
N ASN A 323 -26.89 2.55 11.24
CA ASN A 323 -27.93 3.27 11.99
C ASN A 323 -28.93 2.30 12.68
N ALA A 324 -29.24 1.17 12.05
CA ALA A 324 -30.13 0.15 12.63
C ALA A 324 -29.52 -0.59 13.83
N ASN A 325 -28.17 -0.73 13.84
CA ASN A 325 -27.45 -1.50 14.85
C ASN A 325 -26.38 -0.65 15.57
N LEU A 326 -26.64 0.64 15.70
CA LEU A 326 -25.64 1.65 16.05
C LEU A 326 -24.82 1.30 17.31
N MET A 327 -25.49 1.01 18.42
CA MET A 327 -24.80 0.77 19.69
C MET A 327 -23.95 -0.51 19.67
N ASP A 328 -24.41 -1.56 19.01
CA ASP A 328 -23.68 -2.84 18.93
C ASP A 328 -22.44 -2.71 18.05
N ILE A 329 -22.52 -1.96 16.94
CA ILE A 329 -21.39 -1.73 16.05
C ILE A 329 -20.35 -0.80 16.71
N LEU A 330 -20.78 0.22 17.43
CA LEU A 330 -19.85 1.09 18.17
C LEU A 330 -19.15 0.32 19.30
N ASP A 331 -19.87 -0.55 20.01
CA ASP A 331 -19.31 -1.43 21.04
C ASP A 331 -18.25 -2.40 20.45
N ASP A 332 -18.49 -2.97 19.27
CA ASP A 332 -17.50 -3.79 18.56
C ASP A 332 -16.25 -2.97 18.18
N CYS A 333 -16.42 -1.73 17.70
CA CYS A 333 -15.30 -0.85 17.40
C CYS A 333 -14.47 -0.51 18.66
N GLU A 334 -15.12 -0.24 19.80
CA GLU A 334 -14.43 0.00 21.08
C GLU A 334 -13.67 -1.24 21.55
N LYS A 335 -14.24 -2.44 21.41
CA LYS A 335 -13.55 -3.70 21.70
C LYS A 335 -12.34 -3.93 20.78
N ARG A 336 -12.47 -3.63 19.49
CA ARG A 336 -11.33 -3.66 18.55
C ARG A 336 -10.24 -2.66 18.95
N ALA A 337 -10.60 -1.49 19.45
CA ALA A 337 -9.64 -0.53 19.99
C ALA A 337 -8.87 -1.11 21.19
N GLN A 338 -9.56 -1.75 22.14
CA GLN A 338 -8.90 -2.39 23.28
C GLN A 338 -7.86 -3.42 22.85
N VAL A 339 -8.17 -4.22 21.82
CA VAL A 339 -7.23 -5.19 21.24
C VAL A 339 -6.08 -4.47 20.52
N SER A 340 -6.40 -3.54 19.59
CA SER A 340 -5.39 -2.86 18.76
C SER A 340 -4.40 -2.01 19.55
N PHE A 341 -4.81 -1.51 20.71
CA PHE A 341 -3.99 -0.64 21.57
C PHE A 341 -3.55 -1.30 22.88
N ASP A 342 -3.71 -2.62 23.03
CA ASP A 342 -3.34 -3.41 24.22
C ASP A 342 -3.92 -2.81 25.53
N GLY A 343 -5.13 -2.27 25.48
CA GLY A 343 -5.76 -1.60 26.62
C GLY A 343 -5.09 -0.28 27.07
N LYS A 344 -4.16 0.26 26.27
CA LYS A 344 -3.39 1.49 26.63
C LYS A 344 -4.19 2.79 26.48
N VAL A 345 -5.27 2.77 25.72
CA VAL A 345 -6.14 3.93 25.45
C VAL A 345 -7.60 3.50 25.56
N ASP A 346 -8.46 4.46 25.87
CA ASP A 346 -9.89 4.25 26.02
C ASP A 346 -10.64 5.06 24.96
N LEU A 347 -11.11 4.37 23.91
CA LEU A 347 -11.93 4.95 22.86
C LEU A 347 -13.41 4.85 23.27
N ASP A 348 -14.10 5.96 23.32
CA ASP A 348 -15.52 6.07 23.67
C ASP A 348 -16.34 6.61 22.49
N LEU A 349 -16.68 5.74 21.54
CA LEU A 349 -17.52 6.09 20.39
C LEU A 349 -19.01 6.19 20.77
N LYS A 350 -19.45 5.45 21.77
CA LYS A 350 -20.84 5.49 22.24
C LYS A 350 -21.22 6.87 22.79
N SER A 351 -20.26 7.64 23.32
CA SER A 351 -20.47 9.05 23.72
C SER A 351 -20.79 9.98 22.54
N LYS A 352 -20.48 9.57 21.30
CA LYS A 352 -20.81 10.33 20.09
C LYS A 352 -22.28 10.19 19.66
N VAL A 353 -23.06 9.35 20.31
CA VAL A 353 -24.49 9.22 20.01
C VAL A 353 -25.27 10.32 20.69
N LYS A 354 -25.77 11.26 19.90
CA LYS A 354 -26.60 12.41 20.33
C LYS A 354 -28.02 12.22 19.78
N ASN A 355 -29.02 12.16 20.66
CA ASN A 355 -30.43 11.96 20.27
C ASN A 355 -30.68 10.72 19.39
N GLY A 356 -30.00 9.61 19.68
CA GLY A 356 -30.13 8.35 18.93
C GLY A 356 -29.45 8.35 17.55
N ARG A 357 -28.65 9.36 17.22
CA ARG A 357 -27.92 9.49 15.97
C ARG A 357 -26.41 9.64 16.22
N LEU A 358 -25.61 9.06 15.37
CA LEU A 358 -24.15 9.21 15.45
C LEU A 358 -23.74 10.63 15.04
N TYR A 359 -22.98 11.28 15.90
CA TYR A 359 -22.37 12.58 15.64
C TYR A 359 -20.90 12.39 15.26
N VAL A 360 -20.47 13.12 14.25
CA VAL A 360 -19.12 13.09 13.67
C VAL A 360 -18.43 14.43 13.98
N ASP A 361 -17.18 14.38 14.40
CA ASP A 361 -16.43 15.60 14.76
C ASP A 361 -15.73 16.24 13.54
N GLN A 362 -15.38 15.44 12.52
CA GLN A 362 -14.59 15.91 11.39
C GLN A 362 -14.94 15.15 10.12
N GLY A 363 -15.09 15.89 9.00
CA GLY A 363 -15.17 15.36 7.65
C GLY A 363 -13.94 15.77 6.82
N ILE A 364 -13.41 14.85 6.02
CA ILE A 364 -12.28 15.12 5.12
C ILE A 364 -12.55 14.48 3.75
N ILE A 365 -12.38 15.28 2.68
CA ILE A 365 -12.38 14.82 1.29
C ILE A 365 -10.98 15.08 0.74
N ALA A 366 -10.17 14.01 0.53
CA ALA A 366 -8.75 14.19 0.25
C ALA A 366 -8.13 13.06 -0.56
N GLY A 367 -6.92 13.33 -1.04
CA GLY A 367 -6.04 12.34 -1.65
C GLY A 367 -6.47 11.86 -3.02
N CYS A 368 -5.88 10.76 -3.43
CA CYS A 368 -6.09 10.17 -4.76
C CYS A 368 -7.47 9.50 -4.92
N ALA A 369 -8.16 9.20 -3.83
CA ALA A 369 -9.52 8.65 -3.84
C ALA A 369 -10.58 9.76 -3.77
N GLY A 370 -10.48 10.67 -2.79
CA GLY A 370 -11.51 11.68 -2.53
C GLY A 370 -11.36 12.97 -3.32
N GLY A 371 -10.12 13.39 -3.63
CA GLY A 371 -9.80 14.70 -4.20
C GLY A 371 -10.07 14.85 -5.71
N GLY A 372 -10.78 13.91 -6.34
CA GLY A 372 -11.17 13.98 -7.75
C GLY A 372 -12.17 15.10 -8.04
N PHE A 373 -12.20 15.53 -9.30
CA PHE A 373 -13.03 16.66 -9.74
C PHE A 373 -14.51 16.43 -9.49
N GLU A 374 -15.06 15.27 -9.93
CA GLU A 374 -16.48 14.96 -9.76
C GLU A 374 -16.90 14.83 -8.30
N ASN A 375 -16.05 14.21 -7.45
CA ASN A 375 -16.33 14.08 -6.03
C ASN A 375 -16.50 15.43 -5.35
N ILE A 376 -15.63 16.39 -5.66
CA ILE A 376 -15.67 17.72 -5.03
C ILE A 376 -16.82 18.55 -5.62
N CYS A 377 -17.12 18.46 -6.92
CA CYS A 377 -18.26 19.11 -7.51
C CYS A 377 -19.58 18.62 -6.90
N ASP A 378 -19.76 17.31 -6.76
CA ASP A 378 -20.95 16.72 -6.15
C ASP A 378 -21.08 17.12 -4.67
N ALA A 379 -19.97 17.15 -3.92
CA ALA A 379 -19.96 17.64 -2.54
C ALA A 379 -20.34 19.14 -2.45
N ALA A 380 -19.84 19.96 -3.38
CA ALA A 380 -20.18 21.38 -3.44
C ALA A 380 -21.65 21.61 -3.79
N ASP A 381 -22.23 20.79 -4.68
CA ASP A 381 -23.67 20.86 -5.01
C ASP A 381 -24.56 20.48 -3.81
N ILE A 382 -24.17 19.44 -3.04
CA ILE A 382 -24.87 19.05 -1.81
C ILE A 382 -24.84 20.18 -0.77
N LEU A 383 -23.72 20.86 -0.63
CA LEU A 383 -23.49 21.89 0.38
C LEU A 383 -24.02 23.28 -0.03
N LYS A 384 -24.32 23.47 -1.31
CA LYS A 384 -24.74 24.79 -1.84
C LYS A 384 -25.95 25.36 -1.09
N GLY A 385 -25.74 26.55 -0.52
CA GLY A 385 -26.77 27.24 0.25
C GLY A 385 -27.04 26.69 1.66
N SER A 386 -26.19 25.75 2.12
CA SER A 386 -26.21 25.21 3.47
C SER A 386 -25.06 25.77 4.34
N SER A 387 -24.96 25.33 5.57
CA SER A 387 -23.85 25.64 6.50
C SER A 387 -23.47 24.40 7.27
N ILE A 388 -22.18 24.17 7.46
CA ILE A 388 -21.68 23.10 8.31
C ILE A 388 -21.89 23.37 9.81
N GLY A 389 -22.38 24.57 10.15
CA GLY A 389 -22.58 25.01 11.53
C GLY A 389 -21.36 25.73 12.11
N ALA A 390 -21.55 26.25 13.35
CA ALA A 390 -20.50 26.94 14.10
C ALA A 390 -20.13 26.18 15.38
N ASP A 391 -20.38 24.87 15.40
CA ASP A 391 -20.13 23.96 16.51
C ASP A 391 -18.87 23.12 16.26
N GLU A 392 -18.76 21.96 16.85
CA GLU A 392 -17.57 21.11 16.85
C GLU A 392 -17.17 20.57 15.47
N PHE A 393 -18.15 20.32 14.58
CA PHE A 393 -17.91 19.72 13.27
C PHE A 393 -17.08 20.60 12.35
N THR A 394 -16.07 20.00 11.72
CA THR A 394 -15.22 20.66 10.70
C THR A 394 -15.19 19.86 9.40
N LEU A 395 -15.02 20.55 8.25
CA LEU A 395 -14.86 19.94 6.94
C LEU A 395 -13.62 20.50 6.22
N SER A 396 -12.70 19.61 5.82
CA SER A 396 -11.55 19.96 4.99
C SER A 396 -11.63 19.26 3.63
N VAL A 397 -11.36 19.99 2.55
CA VAL A 397 -11.40 19.52 1.16
C VAL A 397 -10.05 19.76 0.50
N TYR A 398 -9.46 18.73 -0.10
CA TYR A 398 -8.16 18.74 -0.75
C TYR A 398 -8.29 18.28 -2.21
N PRO A 399 -8.36 19.17 -3.20
CA PRO A 399 -8.27 18.78 -4.60
C PRO A 399 -6.98 18.00 -4.87
N ALA A 400 -7.06 16.95 -5.67
CA ALA A 400 -5.93 16.03 -5.88
C ALA A 400 -4.79 16.63 -6.74
N SER A 401 -5.07 17.70 -7.48
CA SER A 401 -4.09 18.45 -8.27
C SER A 401 -4.45 19.91 -8.44
N THR A 402 -3.46 20.74 -8.76
CA THR A 402 -3.69 22.17 -9.08
C THR A 402 -4.57 22.35 -10.33
N PRO A 403 -4.43 21.57 -11.42
CA PRO A 403 -5.41 21.61 -12.52
C PRO A 403 -6.84 21.39 -12.08
N ILE A 404 -7.11 20.38 -11.24
CA ILE A 404 -8.45 20.15 -10.66
C ILE A 404 -8.88 21.36 -9.83
N TYR A 405 -8.01 21.86 -8.95
CA TYR A 405 -8.29 23.01 -8.09
C TYR A 405 -8.69 24.25 -8.92
N MET A 406 -7.95 24.50 -9.99
CA MET A 406 -8.24 25.64 -10.88
C MET A 406 -9.62 25.53 -11.54
N GLU A 407 -9.99 24.34 -12.00
CA GLU A 407 -11.33 24.13 -12.59
C GLU A 407 -12.47 24.25 -11.56
N LEU A 408 -12.23 23.81 -10.32
CA LEU A 408 -13.16 24.00 -9.20
C LEU A 408 -13.31 25.49 -8.81
N VAL A 409 -12.26 26.29 -8.98
CA VAL A 409 -12.34 27.76 -8.82
C VAL A 409 -13.16 28.36 -9.95
N LYS A 410 -12.88 28.00 -11.22
CA LYS A 410 -13.56 28.53 -12.39
C LYS A 410 -15.05 28.21 -12.43
N ASN A 411 -15.47 27.00 -11.99
CA ASN A 411 -16.87 26.59 -12.01
C ASN A 411 -17.64 27.03 -10.74
N GLY A 412 -16.98 27.66 -9.76
CA GLY A 412 -17.59 28.16 -8.53
C GLY A 412 -17.74 27.15 -7.39
N ALA A 413 -17.32 25.90 -7.56
CA ALA A 413 -17.42 24.88 -6.52
C ALA A 413 -16.63 25.27 -5.25
N VAL A 414 -15.44 25.85 -5.41
CA VAL A 414 -14.63 26.35 -4.29
C VAL A 414 -15.37 27.45 -3.52
N ALA A 415 -16.01 28.40 -4.22
CA ALA A 415 -16.78 29.47 -3.58
C ALA A 415 -17.94 28.88 -2.77
N ASN A 416 -18.72 27.94 -3.35
CA ASN A 416 -19.80 27.27 -2.65
C ASN A 416 -19.33 26.56 -1.38
N LEU A 417 -18.17 25.86 -1.41
CA LEU A 417 -17.59 25.19 -0.24
C LEU A 417 -17.17 26.20 0.84
N LEU A 418 -16.50 27.28 0.47
CA LEU A 418 -16.06 28.30 1.41
C LEU A 418 -17.25 29.03 2.09
N GLU A 419 -18.31 29.33 1.34
CA GLU A 419 -19.52 29.93 1.88
C GLU A 419 -20.21 29.07 2.94
N THR A 420 -20.08 27.73 2.87
CA THR A 420 -20.63 26.82 3.87
C THR A 420 -19.81 26.71 5.15
N GLY A 421 -18.59 27.22 5.16
CA GLY A 421 -17.63 27.12 6.24
C GLY A 421 -16.61 25.98 6.09
N ALA A 422 -16.59 25.27 4.94
CA ALA A 422 -15.56 24.29 4.65
C ALA A 422 -14.21 24.95 4.39
N ILE A 423 -13.11 24.23 4.67
CA ILE A 423 -11.74 24.67 4.43
C ILE A 423 -11.24 23.98 3.16
N VAL A 424 -10.91 24.76 2.12
CA VAL A 424 -10.34 24.21 0.88
C VAL A 424 -8.83 24.42 0.89
N LYS A 425 -8.09 23.35 0.71
CA LYS A 425 -6.62 23.31 0.76
C LYS A 425 -6.04 22.85 -0.59
N THR A 426 -4.72 22.86 -0.71
CA THR A 426 -3.99 22.41 -1.90
C THR A 426 -3.75 20.90 -1.90
N ALA A 427 -3.27 20.35 -3.01
CA ALA A 427 -2.95 18.92 -3.14
C ALA A 427 -1.93 18.47 -2.08
N PHE A 428 -2.33 17.53 -1.24
CA PHE A 428 -1.52 17.03 -0.13
C PHE A 428 -2.05 15.67 0.36
N CYS A 429 -1.17 14.70 0.58
CA CYS A 429 -1.53 13.37 1.08
C CYS A 429 -1.60 13.27 2.61
N GLY A 430 -1.18 14.32 3.34
CA GLY A 430 -1.09 14.31 4.81
C GLY A 430 -2.29 13.73 5.55
N PRO A 431 -3.52 14.13 5.24
CA PRO A 431 -4.71 13.59 5.91
C PRO A 431 -4.92 12.08 5.70
N CYS A 432 -4.36 11.49 4.64
CA CYS A 432 -4.51 10.06 4.36
C CYS A 432 -3.62 9.18 5.24
N PHE A 433 -2.60 9.74 5.90
CA PHE A 433 -1.62 8.95 6.68
C PHE A 433 -1.23 9.57 8.04
N GLY A 434 -2.01 10.51 8.54
CA GLY A 434 -1.84 11.07 9.89
C GLY A 434 -0.80 12.18 10.02
N ALA A 435 -0.51 12.91 8.93
CA ALA A 435 0.39 14.06 8.91
C ALA A 435 -0.32 15.40 8.66
N GLY A 436 -1.64 15.45 8.75
CA GLY A 436 -2.44 16.67 8.60
C GLY A 436 -3.88 16.45 9.04
N ASP A 437 -4.53 17.53 9.49
CA ASP A 437 -5.91 17.52 10.03
C ASP A 437 -6.11 16.47 11.13
N THR A 438 -5.17 16.39 12.07
CA THR A 438 -5.29 15.53 13.24
C THR A 438 -6.44 16.04 14.13
N PRO A 439 -7.46 15.22 14.43
CA PRO A 439 -8.60 15.64 15.24
C PRO A 439 -8.27 15.64 16.74
N ALA A 440 -9.21 16.09 17.55
CA ALA A 440 -9.07 16.06 19.00
C ALA A 440 -9.06 14.62 19.56
N ASN A 441 -8.63 14.47 20.82
CA ASN A 441 -8.71 13.20 21.52
C ASN A 441 -10.16 12.67 21.58
N ASN A 442 -10.37 11.38 21.37
CA ASN A 442 -11.65 10.72 21.26
C ASN A 442 -12.56 11.23 20.12
N ALA A 443 -12.02 11.95 19.14
CA ALA A 443 -12.80 12.40 17.99
C ALA A 443 -13.06 11.26 17.01
N PHE A 444 -14.22 11.33 16.34
CA PHE A 444 -14.60 10.46 15.25
C PHE A 444 -14.59 11.24 13.93
N SER A 445 -13.69 10.87 13.03
CA SER A 445 -13.48 11.49 11.72
C SER A 445 -14.02 10.60 10.61
N ILE A 446 -14.77 11.16 9.65
CA ILE A 446 -15.16 10.48 8.41
C ILE A 446 -14.35 11.01 7.24
N ARG A 447 -13.76 10.12 6.44
CA ARG A 447 -12.84 10.51 5.38
C ARG A 447 -13.12 9.80 4.06
N HIS A 448 -13.19 10.54 2.98
CA HIS A 448 -12.97 9.99 1.66
C HIS A 448 -11.46 10.02 1.40
N SER A 449 -10.82 9.01 1.89
CA SER A 449 -9.39 8.69 1.76
C SER A 449 -9.25 7.18 1.64
N THR A 450 -8.05 6.63 1.78
CA THR A 450 -7.82 5.23 1.43
C THR A 450 -7.80 4.28 2.62
N ARG A 451 -7.46 4.73 3.84
CA ARG A 451 -7.26 3.87 5.02
C ARG A 451 -7.74 4.48 6.31
N ASN A 452 -8.16 3.60 7.22
CA ASN A 452 -8.62 3.92 8.57
C ASN A 452 -7.98 3.04 9.66
N PHE A 453 -6.72 2.63 9.44
CA PHE A 453 -5.94 1.86 10.41
C PHE A 453 -5.78 2.61 11.75
N PRO A 454 -5.40 1.92 12.85
CA PRO A 454 -5.11 2.56 14.12
C PRO A 454 -4.15 3.74 13.98
N ASN A 455 -4.44 4.85 14.64
CA ASN A 455 -3.68 6.12 14.61
C ASN A 455 -3.51 6.75 13.20
N ARG A 456 -4.33 6.34 12.23
CA ARG A 456 -4.25 6.88 10.85
C ARG A 456 -4.66 8.35 10.77
N GLU A 457 -5.33 8.86 11.77
CA GLU A 457 -5.69 10.27 11.93
C GLU A 457 -4.58 11.12 12.58
N GLY A 458 -3.54 10.50 13.16
CA GLY A 458 -2.37 11.17 13.73
C GLY A 458 -2.30 11.22 15.26
N SER A 459 -3.22 10.55 15.99
CA SER A 459 -3.12 10.42 17.47
C SER A 459 -1.91 9.59 17.88
N LYS A 460 -1.43 9.78 19.10
CA LYS A 460 -0.23 9.12 19.65
C LYS A 460 -0.54 8.40 20.95
N VAL A 461 -0.48 7.08 20.92
CA VAL A 461 -0.75 6.20 22.08
C VAL A 461 0.19 6.53 23.25
N GLN A 462 1.47 6.85 22.99
CA GLN A 462 2.46 7.24 24.01
C GLN A 462 2.05 8.46 24.83
N ASN A 463 1.21 9.33 24.24
CA ASN A 463 0.65 10.50 24.93
C ASN A 463 -0.75 10.22 25.51
N GLY A 464 -1.22 8.97 25.53
CA GLY A 464 -2.57 8.60 25.98
C GLY A 464 -3.67 9.07 25.02
N GLN A 465 -3.34 9.39 23.77
CA GLN A 465 -4.28 9.90 22.79
C GLN A 465 -4.87 8.75 21.98
N VAL A 466 -6.15 8.86 21.65
CA VAL A 466 -6.86 8.04 20.68
C VAL A 466 -7.87 8.86 19.92
N ALA A 467 -7.97 8.66 18.63
CA ALA A 467 -9.07 9.10 17.79
C ALA A 467 -9.33 8.01 16.77
N SER A 468 -10.36 8.16 15.95
CA SER A 468 -10.71 7.12 15.00
C SER A 468 -11.18 7.68 13.67
N VAL A 469 -10.97 6.90 12.62
CA VAL A 469 -11.39 7.23 11.26
C VAL A 469 -12.34 6.17 10.75
N ALA A 470 -13.44 6.61 10.13
CA ALA A 470 -14.24 5.80 9.23
C ALA A 470 -14.08 6.29 7.79
N LEU A 471 -14.13 5.37 6.82
CA LEU A 471 -14.10 5.72 5.40
C LEU A 471 -15.53 5.87 4.87
N MET A 472 -15.78 6.95 4.13
CA MET A 472 -17.06 7.23 3.49
C MET A 472 -16.86 7.95 2.16
N ASP A 473 -17.87 7.87 1.28
CA ASP A 473 -17.88 8.64 0.05
C ASP A 473 -18.07 10.16 0.30
N ALA A 474 -17.44 10.98 -0.55
CA ALA A 474 -17.49 12.45 -0.48
C ALA A 474 -18.91 13.00 -0.44
N ARG A 475 -19.84 12.36 -1.13
CA ARG A 475 -21.27 12.77 -1.17
C ARG A 475 -21.93 12.59 0.19
N SER A 476 -21.71 11.45 0.84
CA SER A 476 -22.24 11.20 2.19
C SER A 476 -21.50 12.02 3.27
N ILE A 477 -20.22 12.33 3.08
CA ILE A 477 -19.50 13.31 3.93
C ILE A 477 -20.13 14.68 3.81
N ALA A 478 -20.41 15.15 2.58
CA ALA A 478 -21.06 16.44 2.35
C ALA A 478 -22.51 16.48 2.91
N ALA A 479 -23.27 15.39 2.79
CA ALA A 479 -24.60 15.24 3.39
C ALA A 479 -24.52 15.32 4.95
N THR A 480 -23.54 14.67 5.55
CA THR A 480 -23.26 14.73 6.99
C THR A 480 -22.88 16.17 7.41
N ALA A 481 -22.06 16.84 6.61
CA ALA A 481 -21.69 18.25 6.83
C ALA A 481 -22.89 19.20 6.74
N ALA A 482 -23.75 19.05 5.72
CA ALA A 482 -24.99 19.81 5.57
C ALA A 482 -25.93 19.60 6.78
N ASN A 483 -25.88 18.42 7.42
CA ASN A 483 -26.60 18.07 8.63
C ASN A 483 -25.76 18.34 9.92
N LYS A 484 -24.78 19.22 9.82
CA LYS A 484 -23.98 19.75 10.96
C LYS A 484 -23.32 18.67 11.81
N GLY A 485 -22.75 17.63 11.14
CA GLY A 485 -22.03 16.55 11.77
C GLY A 485 -22.89 15.32 12.13
N PHE A 486 -24.19 15.33 11.97
CA PHE A 486 -25.00 14.13 12.14
C PHE A 486 -24.91 13.23 10.92
N LEU A 487 -24.43 11.99 11.13
CA LEU A 487 -24.24 11.01 10.05
C LEU A 487 -25.46 10.90 9.14
N THR A 488 -25.27 11.11 7.85
CA THR A 488 -26.33 11.17 6.85
C THR A 488 -25.84 10.56 5.54
N ALA A 489 -26.61 9.64 4.98
CA ALA A 489 -26.36 9.11 3.65
C ALA A 489 -26.74 10.14 2.57
N ALA A 490 -25.96 10.22 1.50
CA ALA A 490 -26.26 11.14 0.40
C ALA A 490 -27.58 10.79 -0.34
N THR A 491 -28.04 9.55 -0.24
CA THR A 491 -29.35 9.11 -0.77
C THR A 491 -30.54 9.63 0.04
N ASP A 492 -30.32 10.13 1.25
CA ASP A 492 -31.39 10.66 2.11
C ASP A 492 -31.73 12.11 1.82
N ILE A 493 -30.99 12.74 0.89
CA ILE A 493 -31.20 14.14 0.49
C ILE A 493 -31.45 14.23 -1.00
N ASP A 494 -32.35 15.17 -1.40
CA ASP A 494 -32.58 15.43 -2.81
C ASP A 494 -31.71 16.57 -3.32
N VAL A 495 -30.77 16.25 -4.19
CA VAL A 495 -29.77 17.16 -4.74
C VAL A 495 -29.79 17.10 -6.26
N ASN A 496 -29.75 18.25 -6.91
CA ASN A 496 -29.53 18.34 -8.34
C ASN A 496 -28.02 18.50 -8.60
N TYR A 497 -27.36 17.44 -9.01
CA TYR A 497 -25.94 17.48 -9.35
C TYR A 497 -25.69 18.18 -10.69
N SER A 498 -24.85 19.22 -10.68
CA SER A 498 -24.59 20.07 -11.85
C SER A 498 -23.78 19.39 -12.96
N LYS A 499 -22.94 18.39 -12.57
CA LYS A 499 -22.07 17.60 -13.46
C LYS A 499 -21.28 18.47 -14.47
N PRO A 500 -20.50 19.46 -14.02
CA PRO A 500 -19.72 20.31 -14.91
C PRO A 500 -18.67 19.50 -15.66
N LYS A 501 -18.36 19.91 -16.88
CA LYS A 501 -17.30 19.29 -17.68
C LYS A 501 -15.93 19.71 -17.14
N TYR A 502 -15.02 18.75 -17.04
CA TYR A 502 -13.62 18.98 -16.68
C TYR A 502 -12.79 19.43 -17.90
N PHE A 503 -11.90 20.38 -17.69
CA PHE A 503 -10.89 20.82 -18.65
C PHE A 503 -9.52 20.80 -18.00
N PHE A 504 -8.58 20.11 -18.62
CA PHE A 504 -7.20 20.05 -18.13
C PHE A 504 -6.34 21.17 -18.73
N ASP A 505 -5.76 21.99 -17.86
CA ASP A 505 -4.82 23.04 -18.25
C ASP A 505 -3.39 22.62 -17.90
N LYS A 506 -2.65 22.10 -18.87
CA LYS A 506 -1.28 21.63 -18.70
C LYS A 506 -0.27 22.76 -18.41
N THR A 507 -0.60 24.02 -18.74
CA THR A 507 0.25 25.19 -18.50
C THR A 507 0.66 25.30 -17.03
N ILE A 508 -0.22 24.85 -16.12
CA ILE A 508 0.06 24.81 -14.68
C ILE A 508 1.30 23.95 -14.38
N TYR A 509 1.39 22.78 -14.98
CA TYR A 509 2.55 21.90 -14.82
C TYR A 509 3.77 22.39 -15.62
N GLU A 510 3.57 22.90 -16.84
CA GLU A 510 4.65 23.48 -17.66
C GLU A 510 5.39 24.61 -16.93
N ASN A 511 4.69 25.38 -16.09
CA ASN A 511 5.27 26.46 -15.31
C ASN A 511 6.04 26.01 -14.07
N ARG A 512 5.79 24.81 -13.54
CA ARG A 512 6.33 24.43 -12.21
C ARG A 512 7.00 23.07 -12.14
N VAL A 513 6.63 22.12 -12.99
CA VAL A 513 7.23 20.77 -12.99
C VAL A 513 8.53 20.82 -13.78
N PHE A 514 9.61 20.37 -13.17
CA PHE A 514 10.86 20.16 -13.90
C PHE A 514 10.81 18.82 -14.64
N ASP A 515 11.02 18.85 -15.93
CA ASP A 515 11.07 17.66 -16.77
C ASP A 515 12.34 17.69 -17.62
N SER A 516 13.29 16.80 -17.31
CA SER A 516 14.55 16.64 -18.03
C SER A 516 14.39 16.09 -19.45
N LYS A 517 13.21 15.62 -19.84
CA LYS A 517 12.96 14.88 -21.10
C LYS A 517 13.85 13.64 -21.24
N GLY A 518 14.22 13.00 -20.13
CA GLY A 518 15.12 11.84 -20.10
C GLY A 518 16.60 12.16 -20.32
N VAL A 519 16.97 13.45 -20.36
CA VAL A 519 18.36 13.88 -20.51
C VAL A 519 19.00 14.01 -19.14
N ALA A 520 20.01 13.18 -18.87
CA ALA A 520 20.82 13.24 -17.65
C ALA A 520 21.92 14.31 -17.80
N ASP A 521 22.20 15.05 -16.73
CA ASP A 521 23.29 15.99 -16.62
C ASP A 521 24.26 15.55 -15.51
N PRO A 522 25.33 14.82 -15.82
CA PRO A 522 26.25 14.27 -14.83
C PRO A 522 27.00 15.35 -14.02
N ASP A 523 27.08 16.59 -14.51
CA ASP A 523 27.80 17.68 -13.85
C ASP A 523 26.99 18.35 -12.73
N VAL A 524 25.70 18.02 -12.61
CA VAL A 524 24.85 18.51 -11.51
C VAL A 524 25.33 17.92 -10.19
N GLU A 525 25.62 18.77 -9.21
CA GLU A 525 25.87 18.36 -7.83
C GLU A 525 24.57 18.07 -7.10
N ILE A 526 24.49 16.90 -6.44
CA ILE A 526 23.33 16.52 -5.62
C ILE A 526 23.39 17.31 -4.31
N GLN A 527 22.28 17.95 -3.95
CA GLN A 527 22.15 18.65 -2.68
C GLN A 527 21.71 17.66 -1.58
N PHE A 528 22.55 17.53 -0.56
CA PHE A 528 22.28 16.72 0.62
C PHE A 528 21.94 17.63 1.80
N GLY A 529 20.78 17.40 2.40
CA GLY A 529 20.46 18.00 3.70
C GLY A 529 21.11 17.23 4.86
N PRO A 530 21.21 17.83 6.05
CA PRO A 530 21.85 17.20 7.21
C PRO A 530 21.19 15.88 7.64
N ASN A 531 19.91 15.70 7.36
CA ASN A 531 19.16 14.48 7.70
C ASN A 531 19.34 13.33 6.69
N ILE A 532 19.80 13.61 5.47
CA ILE A 532 19.98 12.58 4.44
C ILE A 532 21.25 11.79 4.76
N LYS A 533 21.09 10.51 5.05
CA LYS A 533 22.19 9.61 5.46
C LYS A 533 22.31 8.42 4.53
N ASP A 534 23.52 7.93 4.37
CA ASP A 534 23.78 6.68 3.67
C ASP A 534 23.29 5.47 4.49
N TRP A 535 23.07 4.37 3.80
CA TRP A 535 22.79 3.10 4.45
C TRP A 535 24.00 2.61 5.25
N PRO A 536 23.80 2.06 6.45
CA PRO A 536 24.89 1.39 7.17
C PRO A 536 25.35 0.16 6.40
N ALA A 537 26.59 -0.28 6.66
CA ALA A 537 27.10 -1.53 6.12
C ALA A 537 26.24 -2.71 6.60
N MET A 538 25.97 -3.66 5.70
CA MET A 538 25.19 -4.87 5.96
C MET A 538 26.06 -6.09 5.77
N SER A 539 26.09 -6.97 6.78
CA SER A 539 26.91 -8.19 6.73
C SER A 539 26.26 -9.27 5.87
N PRO A 540 27.04 -10.12 5.18
CA PRO A 540 26.55 -11.33 4.52
C PRO A 540 25.92 -12.30 5.52
N LEU A 541 25.03 -13.18 5.04
CA LEU A 541 24.42 -14.22 5.87
C LEU A 541 25.53 -15.15 6.41
N PRO A 542 25.62 -15.39 7.74
CA PRO A 542 26.59 -16.31 8.32
C PRO A 542 26.23 -17.79 8.04
N GLU A 543 27.17 -18.70 8.31
CA GLU A 543 26.93 -20.15 8.18
C GLU A 543 25.85 -20.62 9.14
N ASN A 544 25.91 -20.17 10.39
CA ASN A 544 24.98 -20.50 11.46
C ASN A 544 24.39 -19.21 12.04
N LEU A 545 23.13 -19.23 12.44
CA LEU A 545 22.43 -18.04 12.89
C LEU A 545 21.84 -18.24 14.29
N VAL A 546 22.16 -17.34 15.20
CA VAL A 546 21.56 -17.22 16.53
C VAL A 546 20.63 -16.00 16.53
N LEU A 547 19.35 -16.22 16.75
CA LEU A 547 18.33 -15.20 16.77
C LEU A 547 17.75 -15.02 18.17
N LYS A 548 17.59 -13.78 18.62
CA LYS A 548 16.76 -13.48 19.79
C LYS A 548 15.39 -13.03 19.33
N VAL A 549 14.35 -13.62 19.89
CA VAL A 549 12.97 -13.14 19.69
C VAL A 549 12.81 -11.85 20.50
N VAL A 550 12.66 -10.72 19.83
CA VAL A 550 12.62 -9.40 20.50
C VAL A 550 11.24 -8.73 20.47
N SER A 551 10.29 -9.36 19.80
CA SER A 551 8.86 -9.01 19.84
C SER A 551 8.01 -10.22 19.46
N GLU A 552 6.85 -10.37 20.11
CA GLU A 552 5.90 -11.45 19.89
C GLU A 552 4.49 -10.83 19.79
N ILE A 553 3.89 -10.86 18.58
CA ILE A 553 2.66 -10.15 18.26
C ILE A 553 1.58 -11.17 17.84
N HIS A 554 0.50 -11.24 18.61
CA HIS A 554 -0.59 -12.21 18.42
C HIS A 554 -1.84 -11.63 17.75
N ASP A 555 -1.81 -10.35 17.32
CA ASP A 555 -2.92 -9.78 16.57
C ASP A 555 -3.15 -10.56 15.26
N PRO A 556 -4.40 -10.75 14.84
CA PRO A 556 -4.71 -11.47 13.61
C PRO A 556 -4.04 -10.90 12.36
N VAL A 557 -3.81 -9.59 12.34
CA VAL A 557 -3.08 -8.86 11.28
C VAL A 557 -2.24 -7.79 11.95
N THR A 558 -0.96 -7.68 11.56
CA THR A 558 -0.08 -6.58 11.97
C THR A 558 0.18 -5.70 10.75
N THR A 559 -0.27 -4.46 10.82
CA THR A 559 -0.13 -3.51 9.73
C THR A 559 1.29 -2.96 9.61
N THR A 560 1.65 -2.46 8.44
CA THR A 560 2.94 -1.78 8.27
C THR A 560 3.03 -0.48 9.06
N ASP A 561 1.90 0.15 9.41
CA ASP A 561 1.87 1.33 10.29
C ASP A 561 2.17 0.99 11.76
N GLU A 562 1.91 -0.25 12.19
CA GLU A 562 2.35 -0.76 13.50
C GLU A 562 3.83 -1.15 13.49
N LEU A 563 4.32 -1.71 12.37
CA LEU A 563 5.74 -2.04 12.21
C LEU A 563 6.61 -0.79 12.10
N ILE A 564 6.15 0.25 11.40
CA ILE A 564 6.78 1.56 11.30
C ILE A 564 5.74 2.65 11.06
N PRO A 565 5.48 3.55 12.00
CA PRO A 565 4.46 4.58 11.89
C PRO A 565 4.66 5.47 10.66
N SER A 566 3.62 5.71 9.86
CA SER A 566 3.74 6.49 8.62
C SER A 566 3.79 7.99 8.86
N GLY A 567 2.84 8.55 9.60
CA GLY A 567 2.67 10.00 9.74
C GLY A 567 3.78 10.67 10.55
N GLU A 568 4.02 10.21 11.77
CA GLU A 568 5.00 10.82 12.68
C GLU A 568 6.46 10.63 12.24
N THR A 569 6.73 9.68 11.36
CA THR A 569 8.08 9.37 10.87
C THR A 569 8.34 9.87 9.46
N SER A 570 7.37 10.51 8.83
CA SER A 570 7.45 10.90 7.42
C SER A 570 8.68 11.76 7.11
N SER A 571 9.08 12.65 8.03
CA SER A 571 10.26 13.52 7.89
C SER A 571 11.61 12.81 8.14
N PHE A 572 11.62 11.56 8.63
CA PHE A 572 12.86 10.82 8.91
C PHE A 572 13.20 9.75 7.88
N ARG A 573 12.40 9.63 6.82
CA ARG A 573 12.52 8.58 5.79
C ARG A 573 13.83 8.63 4.99
N SER A 574 14.52 9.77 4.97
CA SER A 574 15.83 9.96 4.36
C SER A 574 17.02 9.59 5.27
N ASN A 575 16.74 9.16 6.50
CA ASN A 575 17.75 8.76 7.49
C ASN A 575 17.45 7.34 8.00
N PRO A 576 18.05 6.29 7.44
CA PRO A 576 17.76 4.91 7.83
C PRO A 576 17.96 4.61 9.31
N LEU A 577 19.01 5.17 9.91
CA LEU A 577 19.31 4.99 11.35
C LEU A 577 18.29 5.73 12.22
N GLY A 578 17.99 7.00 11.87
CA GLY A 578 17.01 7.80 12.60
C GLY A 578 15.59 7.25 12.48
N LEU A 579 15.22 6.75 11.30
CA LEU A 579 13.91 6.12 11.09
C LEU A 579 13.75 4.83 11.90
N ALA A 580 14.80 4.01 11.96
CA ALA A 580 14.75 2.73 12.66
C ALA A 580 14.43 2.87 14.16
N GLU A 581 14.72 4.04 14.79
CA GLU A 581 14.34 4.32 16.18
C GLU A 581 12.83 4.30 16.45
N PHE A 582 12.01 4.38 15.39
CA PHE A 582 10.55 4.34 15.49
C PHE A 582 9.95 2.96 15.18
N ALA A 583 10.79 1.96 14.88
CA ALA A 583 10.29 0.61 14.57
C ALA A 583 9.47 0.06 15.75
N LEU A 584 8.25 -0.41 15.46
CA LEU A 584 7.28 -0.93 16.42
C LEU A 584 6.93 0.05 17.57
N SER A 585 7.26 1.35 17.46
CA SER A 585 7.07 2.32 18.56
C SER A 585 5.64 2.42 19.07
N ARG A 586 4.66 2.14 18.24
CA ARG A 586 3.22 2.13 18.62
C ARG A 586 2.78 0.79 19.20
N LYS A 587 3.38 -0.33 18.77
CA LYS A 587 2.96 -1.69 19.14
C LYS A 587 3.80 -2.26 20.28
N ASP A 588 5.11 -2.17 20.17
CA ASP A 588 6.08 -2.67 21.16
C ASP A 588 7.22 -1.66 21.33
N PRO A 589 7.04 -0.61 22.15
CA PRO A 589 8.03 0.46 22.31
C PRO A 589 9.42 -0.01 22.81
N GLU A 590 9.51 -1.19 23.43
CA GLU A 590 10.76 -1.76 23.91
C GLU A 590 11.55 -2.50 22.82
N TYR A 591 10.94 -2.76 21.67
CA TYR A 591 11.53 -3.51 20.55
C TYR A 591 12.91 -2.96 20.15
N VAL A 592 13.01 -1.65 19.93
CA VAL A 592 14.27 -1.02 19.47
C VAL A 592 15.40 -1.24 20.46
N GLY A 593 15.12 -1.07 21.75
CA GLY A 593 16.10 -1.32 22.82
C GLY A 593 16.60 -2.77 22.83
N ARG A 594 15.67 -3.73 22.75
CA ARG A 594 15.99 -5.17 22.74
C ARG A 594 16.79 -5.56 21.49
N ALA A 595 16.41 -5.06 20.30
CA ALA A 595 17.11 -5.34 19.05
C ALA A 595 18.55 -4.80 19.07
N LYS A 596 18.75 -3.57 19.56
CA LYS A 596 20.09 -2.97 19.70
C LYS A 596 20.99 -3.72 20.68
N GLU A 597 20.43 -4.27 21.76
CA GLU A 597 21.21 -5.11 22.68
C GLU A 597 21.77 -6.34 21.96
N VAL A 598 20.94 -7.06 21.21
CA VAL A 598 21.39 -8.23 20.43
C VAL A 598 22.41 -7.83 19.36
N GLN A 599 22.22 -6.68 18.73
CA GLN A 599 23.13 -6.18 17.70
C GLN A 599 24.57 -5.96 18.23
N LYS A 600 24.76 -5.73 19.54
CA LYS A 600 26.10 -5.63 20.14
C LYS A 600 26.92 -6.90 19.92
N ALA A 601 26.29 -8.09 20.01
CA ALA A 601 26.97 -9.36 19.77
C ALA A 601 27.43 -9.49 18.31
N GLN A 602 26.59 -9.08 17.34
CA GLN A 602 26.96 -9.10 15.92
C GLN A 602 28.08 -8.11 15.62
N LYS A 603 28.03 -6.91 16.17
CA LYS A 603 29.10 -5.90 16.02
C LYS A 603 30.43 -6.39 16.60
N ALA A 604 30.40 -7.16 17.68
CA ALA A 604 31.59 -7.78 18.24
C ALA A 604 32.19 -8.83 17.29
N VAL A 605 31.36 -9.66 16.66
CA VAL A 605 31.81 -10.61 15.63
C VAL A 605 32.44 -9.85 14.44
N GLU A 606 31.82 -8.79 13.95
CA GLU A 606 32.33 -7.96 12.85
C GLU A 606 33.66 -7.25 13.20
N ALA A 607 33.85 -6.92 14.46
CA ALA A 607 35.08 -6.34 14.99
C ALA A 607 36.15 -7.39 15.40
N ASP A 608 35.89 -8.68 15.12
CA ASP A 608 36.73 -9.82 15.55
C ASP A 608 36.99 -9.87 17.08
N THR A 609 36.00 -9.42 17.87
CA THR A 609 36.00 -9.46 19.34
C THR A 609 35.01 -10.51 19.86
N CYS A 610 35.05 -10.82 21.16
CA CYS A 610 34.19 -11.84 21.75
C CYS A 610 32.74 -11.31 21.88
N PRO A 611 31.73 -11.92 21.23
CA PRO A 611 30.34 -11.47 21.34
C PRO A 611 29.79 -11.58 22.78
N GLY A 612 30.25 -12.55 23.59
CA GLY A 612 29.84 -12.70 24.98
C GLY A 612 30.38 -11.58 25.90
N ASP A 613 31.49 -10.93 25.54
CA ASP A 613 31.98 -9.77 26.28
C ASP A 613 31.09 -8.52 26.01
N ALA A 614 30.59 -8.40 24.81
CA ALA A 614 29.67 -7.32 24.42
C ALA A 614 28.23 -7.55 24.95
N LEU A 615 27.82 -8.83 25.02
CA LEU A 615 26.48 -9.24 25.50
C LEU A 615 26.66 -10.54 26.35
N PRO A 616 26.77 -10.44 27.67
CA PRO A 616 27.14 -11.57 28.55
C PRO A 616 26.21 -12.79 28.46
N GLU A 617 24.95 -12.61 28.18
CA GLU A 617 23.95 -13.68 28.00
C GLU A 617 24.28 -14.62 26.80
N ILE A 618 25.12 -14.20 25.88
CA ILE A 618 25.57 -15.03 24.76
C ILE A 618 26.49 -16.20 25.22
N HIS A 619 27.24 -16.07 26.34
CA HIS A 619 28.11 -17.14 26.83
C HIS A 619 27.31 -18.43 27.07
N PRO A 620 26.30 -18.48 27.96
CA PRO A 620 25.53 -19.71 28.19
C PRO A 620 24.78 -20.20 26.97
N VAL A 621 24.33 -19.30 26.08
CA VAL A 621 23.69 -19.67 24.80
C VAL A 621 24.68 -20.45 23.93
N MET A 622 25.88 -19.92 23.73
CA MET A 622 26.90 -20.57 22.90
C MET A 622 27.44 -21.86 23.54
N ASP A 623 27.54 -21.92 24.85
CA ASP A 623 27.95 -23.15 25.56
C ASP A 623 26.90 -24.27 25.33
N THR A 624 25.63 -23.93 25.41
CA THR A 624 24.52 -24.86 25.12
C THR A 624 24.54 -25.36 23.66
N ILE A 625 24.78 -24.46 22.71
CA ILE A 625 24.86 -24.80 21.28
C ILE A 625 26.08 -25.73 21.03
N ARG A 626 27.23 -25.36 21.54
CA ARG A 626 28.48 -26.12 21.34
C ARG A 626 28.48 -27.51 21.98
N ALA A 627 27.69 -27.73 22.99
CA ALA A 627 27.51 -29.06 23.57
C ALA A 627 26.98 -30.10 22.55
N THR A 628 26.24 -29.66 21.54
CA THR A 628 25.70 -30.49 20.45
C THR A 628 26.39 -30.22 19.11
N PHE A 629 26.66 -28.97 18.80
CA PHE A 629 27.26 -28.47 17.55
C PHE A 629 28.67 -27.93 17.84
N SER A 630 29.61 -28.80 18.03
CA SER A 630 30.99 -28.49 18.53
C SER A 630 31.81 -27.65 17.54
N ASP A 631 31.45 -27.61 16.28
CA ASP A 631 32.08 -26.83 15.20
C ASP A 631 31.63 -25.37 15.15
N VAL A 632 30.51 -25.03 15.83
CA VAL A 632 29.99 -23.66 15.88
C VAL A 632 30.90 -22.79 16.76
N ASN A 633 31.43 -21.75 16.14
CA ASN A 633 32.35 -20.81 16.75
C ASN A 633 32.12 -19.38 16.23
N ARG A 634 32.86 -18.40 16.74
CA ARG A 634 32.66 -16.98 16.39
C ARG A 634 32.89 -16.64 14.92
N SER A 635 33.65 -17.45 14.17
CA SER A 635 33.95 -17.17 12.78
C SER A 635 32.86 -17.67 11.82
N ASN A 636 31.95 -18.56 12.27
CA ASN A 636 30.90 -19.14 11.45
C ASN A 636 29.49 -18.95 12.01
N VAL A 637 29.33 -18.14 13.07
CA VAL A 637 28.03 -17.80 13.66
C VAL A 637 27.76 -16.30 13.58
N GLY A 638 26.52 -15.94 13.26
CA GLY A 638 26.02 -14.57 13.37
C GLY A 638 24.91 -14.44 14.39
N PHE A 639 24.77 -13.25 14.93
CA PHE A 639 23.78 -12.91 15.94
C PHE A 639 22.81 -11.84 15.41
N GLY A 640 21.53 -11.98 15.73
CA GLY A 640 20.57 -10.95 15.37
C GLY A 640 19.21 -11.14 16.02
N SER A 641 18.33 -10.23 15.69
CA SER A 641 16.95 -10.24 16.18
C SER A 641 15.98 -10.86 15.18
N THR A 642 14.87 -11.36 15.72
CA THR A 642 13.68 -11.75 14.96
C THR A 642 12.43 -11.30 15.70
N ILE A 643 11.35 -11.11 14.98
CA ILE A 643 10.01 -10.94 15.54
C ILE A 643 9.15 -12.13 15.16
N PHE A 644 8.17 -12.43 16.01
CA PHE A 644 7.02 -13.25 15.63
C PHE A 644 5.79 -12.36 15.46
N ALA A 645 5.02 -12.57 14.39
CA ALA A 645 3.71 -11.99 14.22
C ALA A 645 2.82 -12.93 13.41
N VAL A 646 1.51 -13.00 13.74
CA VAL A 646 0.57 -13.94 13.09
C VAL A 646 0.49 -13.68 11.59
N LYS A 647 0.22 -12.44 11.19
CA LYS A 647 0.08 -12.04 9.78
C LYS A 647 0.60 -10.60 9.56
N PRO A 648 1.92 -10.42 9.50
CA PRO A 648 2.51 -9.08 9.36
C PRO A 648 2.52 -8.59 7.92
N GLY A 649 2.54 -7.25 7.76
CA GLY A 649 2.89 -6.56 6.52
C GLY A 649 1.72 -6.11 5.68
N ASP A 650 0.52 -5.96 6.25
CA ASP A 650 -0.58 -5.26 5.58
C ASP A 650 -0.37 -3.74 5.66
N GLY A 651 -0.54 -3.04 4.56
CA GLY A 651 -0.39 -1.58 4.50
C GLY A 651 0.63 -1.07 3.48
N SER A 652 1.10 0.19 3.63
CA SER A 652 1.89 0.91 2.61
C SER A 652 3.39 0.98 2.87
N ALA A 653 3.82 1.12 4.13
CA ALA A 653 5.23 1.33 4.49
C ALA A 653 6.04 0.02 4.54
N ARG A 654 5.83 -0.89 3.58
CA ARG A 654 6.36 -2.26 3.60
C ARG A 654 7.88 -2.33 3.52
N GLU A 655 8.49 -1.43 2.74
CA GLU A 655 9.94 -1.35 2.61
C GLU A 655 10.55 -0.93 3.95
N GLN A 656 10.09 0.18 4.54
CA GLN A 656 10.63 0.67 5.81
C GLN A 656 10.31 -0.28 6.97
N ALA A 657 9.19 -1.00 6.92
CA ALA A 657 8.88 -2.04 7.90
C ALA A 657 9.91 -3.17 7.91
N ALA A 658 10.55 -3.46 6.78
CA ALA A 658 11.65 -4.43 6.67
C ALA A 658 13.02 -3.79 6.94
N SER A 659 13.35 -2.68 6.26
CA SER A 659 14.67 -2.05 6.34
C SER A 659 15.02 -1.56 7.75
N CYS A 660 14.04 -1.04 8.50
CA CYS A 660 14.28 -0.59 9.88
C CYS A 660 14.66 -1.75 10.79
N GLN A 661 14.03 -2.91 10.65
CA GLN A 661 14.42 -4.10 11.39
C GLN A 661 15.82 -4.55 11.02
N LYS A 662 16.17 -4.54 9.71
CA LYS A 662 17.53 -4.89 9.25
C LYS A 662 18.58 -3.94 9.81
N VAL A 663 18.33 -2.64 9.79
CA VAL A 663 19.23 -1.62 10.35
C VAL A 663 19.48 -1.83 11.84
N LEU A 664 18.50 -2.34 12.58
CA LEU A 664 18.61 -2.70 14.01
C LEU A 664 19.19 -4.10 14.25
N GLY A 665 19.70 -4.77 13.21
CA GLY A 665 20.29 -6.11 13.35
C GLY A 665 19.31 -7.26 13.18
N GLY A 666 18.14 -7.03 12.55
CA GLY A 666 17.19 -8.08 12.20
C GLY A 666 17.73 -9.00 11.09
N TRP A 667 17.58 -10.32 11.26
CA TRP A 667 17.96 -11.34 10.28
C TRP A 667 16.78 -12.13 9.72
N ALA A 668 15.67 -12.16 10.45
CA ALA A 668 14.49 -12.90 10.04
C ALA A 668 13.22 -12.29 10.63
N ASN A 669 12.10 -12.62 10.04
CA ASN A 669 10.79 -12.60 10.67
C ASN A 669 10.24 -14.02 10.71
N ILE A 670 9.44 -14.33 11.73
CA ILE A 670 8.70 -15.59 11.84
C ILE A 670 7.22 -15.23 11.86
N ALA A 671 6.44 -15.85 10.97
CA ALA A 671 5.00 -15.57 10.85
C ALA A 671 4.21 -16.86 10.64
N ASN A 672 2.92 -16.86 10.94
CA ASN A 672 2.05 -17.93 10.46
C ASN A 672 1.73 -17.74 8.97
N GLU A 673 1.59 -16.48 8.53
CA GLU A 673 1.37 -16.09 7.15
C GLU A 673 1.84 -14.64 6.93
N TYR A 674 2.31 -14.31 5.74
CA TYR A 674 2.56 -12.91 5.37
C TYR A 674 1.33 -12.28 4.71
N ALA A 675 0.94 -11.10 5.15
CA ALA A 675 -0.25 -10.42 4.67
C ALA A 675 -0.22 -10.18 3.16
N THR A 676 0.97 -9.83 2.62
CA THR A 676 1.14 -9.60 1.18
C THR A 676 2.48 -10.17 0.69
N LYS A 677 2.52 -10.56 -0.60
CA LYS A 677 3.78 -10.88 -1.28
C LYS A 677 4.80 -9.75 -1.16
N ARG A 678 4.33 -8.50 -1.24
CA ARG A 678 5.16 -7.30 -1.19
C ARG A 678 5.98 -7.17 0.10
N TYR A 679 5.40 -7.47 1.27
CA TYR A 679 6.16 -7.42 2.52
C TYR A 679 7.22 -8.54 2.57
N ARG A 680 6.87 -9.76 2.14
CA ARG A 680 7.84 -10.86 2.01
C ARG A 680 9.01 -10.49 1.09
N SER A 681 8.72 -9.92 -0.08
CA SER A 681 9.77 -9.47 -1.02
C SER A 681 10.67 -8.39 -0.43
N ASN A 682 10.12 -7.46 0.35
CA ASN A 682 10.93 -6.44 1.02
C ASN A 682 11.85 -7.02 2.11
N LEU A 683 11.39 -8.02 2.87
CA LEU A 683 12.28 -8.75 3.80
C LEU A 683 13.47 -9.36 3.05
N ILE A 684 13.21 -10.07 1.96
CA ILE A 684 14.24 -10.69 1.12
C ILE A 684 15.21 -9.64 0.57
N ASN A 685 14.71 -8.55 0.01
CA ASN A 685 15.54 -7.48 -0.56
C ASN A 685 16.47 -6.83 0.48
N TRP A 686 16.07 -6.82 1.75
CA TRP A 686 16.90 -6.40 2.86
C TRP A 686 17.69 -7.55 3.51
N GLY A 687 17.76 -8.73 2.85
CA GLY A 687 18.51 -9.88 3.30
C GLY A 687 17.98 -10.51 4.59
N MET A 688 16.69 -10.32 4.86
CA MET A 688 15.99 -10.94 5.99
C MET A 688 15.24 -12.18 5.53
N ILE A 689 15.28 -13.23 6.34
CA ILE A 689 14.66 -14.52 6.01
C ILE A 689 13.19 -14.50 6.45
N PRO A 690 12.23 -14.68 5.53
CA PRO A 690 10.80 -14.68 5.85
C PRO A 690 10.33 -16.09 6.24
N PHE A 691 10.66 -16.52 7.45
CA PHE A 691 10.22 -17.81 7.96
C PHE A 691 8.72 -17.88 8.20
N VAL A 692 8.17 -19.08 8.03
CA VAL A 692 6.79 -19.44 8.35
C VAL A 692 6.78 -20.58 9.36
N ILE A 693 5.87 -20.51 10.34
CA ILE A 693 5.61 -21.54 11.33
C ILE A 693 4.10 -21.85 11.34
N ASP A 694 3.74 -23.12 11.60
CA ASP A 694 2.33 -23.51 11.68
C ASP A 694 1.58 -22.77 12.79
N GLN A 695 0.29 -22.59 12.58
CA GLN A 695 -0.61 -22.08 13.62
C GLN A 695 -0.68 -23.06 14.79
N GLY A 696 -0.70 -22.53 16.00
CA GLY A 696 -0.76 -23.33 17.22
C GLY A 696 0.06 -22.72 18.35
N GLU A 697 0.38 -23.53 19.35
CA GLU A 697 1.27 -23.13 20.43
C GLU A 697 2.71 -22.94 19.90
N LEU A 698 3.28 -21.79 20.17
CA LEU A 698 4.67 -21.48 19.75
C LEU A 698 5.67 -22.26 20.59
N PRO A 699 6.74 -22.82 19.99
CA PRO A 699 7.80 -23.49 20.72
C PRO A 699 8.70 -22.53 21.50
N PHE A 700 8.62 -21.22 21.22
CA PHE A 700 9.41 -20.15 21.82
C PHE A 700 8.53 -18.98 22.28
N HIS A 701 9.10 -18.07 23.05
CA HIS A 701 8.47 -16.84 23.52
C HIS A 701 9.39 -15.65 23.36
N ASN A 702 8.85 -14.47 23.62
CA ASN A 702 9.64 -13.23 23.63
C ASN A 702 10.86 -13.38 24.54
N LEU A 703 12.01 -12.92 24.08
CA LEU A 703 13.35 -13.01 24.69
C LEU A 703 14.03 -14.39 24.63
N ASP A 704 13.38 -15.43 24.14
CA ASP A 704 14.07 -16.72 23.90
C ASP A 704 15.10 -16.61 22.76
N TYR A 705 16.14 -17.39 22.85
CA TYR A 705 17.15 -17.56 21.79
C TYR A 705 16.81 -18.75 20.91
N LEU A 706 16.94 -18.55 19.61
CA LEU A 706 16.75 -19.57 18.58
C LEU A 706 18.08 -19.81 17.88
N PHE A 707 18.39 -21.07 17.59
CA PHE A 707 19.55 -21.44 16.80
C PHE A 707 19.12 -22.12 15.51
N VAL A 708 19.63 -21.63 14.39
CA VAL A 708 19.39 -22.20 13.05
C VAL A 708 20.73 -22.61 12.46
N PRO A 709 21.09 -23.90 12.53
CA PRO A 709 22.36 -24.42 12.02
C PRO A 709 22.38 -24.42 10.50
N GLN A 710 23.58 -24.25 9.90
CA GLN A 710 23.83 -24.41 8.47
C GLN A 710 22.86 -23.64 7.56
N ILE A 711 22.36 -22.50 8.03
CA ILE A 711 21.32 -21.71 7.33
C ILE A 711 21.81 -21.25 5.96
N ARG A 712 23.10 -20.89 5.83
CA ARG A 712 23.67 -20.44 4.57
C ARG A 712 23.68 -21.57 3.54
N GLU A 713 24.11 -22.77 3.91
CA GLU A 713 24.10 -23.97 3.06
C GLU A 713 22.66 -24.34 2.67
N ALA A 714 21.74 -24.34 3.64
CA ALA A 714 20.34 -24.67 3.39
C ALA A 714 19.68 -23.73 2.38
N ILE A 715 19.95 -22.41 2.45
CA ILE A 715 19.45 -21.44 1.45
C ILE A 715 20.13 -21.65 0.09
N THR A 716 21.42 -21.90 0.06
CA THR A 716 22.18 -22.19 -1.18
C THR A 716 21.58 -23.40 -1.90
N ASP A 717 21.27 -24.46 -1.17
CA ASP A 717 20.67 -25.68 -1.68
C ASP A 717 19.17 -25.54 -2.07
N GLY A 718 18.56 -24.40 -1.70
CA GLY A 718 17.15 -24.14 -1.97
C GLY A 718 16.19 -24.94 -1.11
N LYS A 719 16.59 -25.27 0.12
CA LYS A 719 15.70 -25.93 1.08
C LYS A 719 14.56 -24.98 1.46
N THR A 720 13.39 -25.56 1.68
CA THR A 720 12.16 -24.86 2.10
C THR A 720 11.78 -25.18 3.53
N GLU A 721 12.45 -26.17 4.15
CA GLU A 721 12.31 -26.55 5.55
C GLU A 721 13.66 -26.45 6.25
N PHE A 722 13.64 -25.92 7.46
CA PHE A 722 14.82 -25.63 8.27
C PHE A 722 14.64 -26.18 9.67
N GLU A 723 15.57 -27.00 10.11
CA GLU A 723 15.66 -27.40 11.50
C GLU A 723 16.13 -26.21 12.34
N ALA A 724 15.44 -25.94 13.42
CA ALA A 724 15.78 -24.86 14.35
C ALA A 724 15.63 -25.35 15.79
N TYR A 725 16.28 -24.67 16.73
CA TYR A 725 16.27 -25.05 18.14
C TYR A 725 15.99 -23.84 19.00
N VAL A 726 15.12 -24.00 20.00
CA VAL A 726 15.03 -23.07 21.12
C VAL A 726 16.15 -23.39 22.10
N VAL A 727 16.99 -22.38 22.40
CA VAL A 727 18.11 -22.50 23.35
C VAL A 727 17.63 -22.01 24.70
N LYS A 728 17.31 -22.95 25.61
CA LYS A 728 16.72 -22.61 26.91
C LYS A 728 17.13 -23.62 27.99
N ASP A 729 17.43 -23.10 29.17
CA ASP A 729 17.77 -23.92 30.36
C ASP A 729 18.90 -24.95 30.12
N GLY A 730 19.91 -24.57 29.32
CA GLY A 730 21.04 -25.44 28.97
C GLY A 730 20.68 -26.57 27.99
N ALA A 731 19.56 -26.51 27.33
CA ALA A 731 19.08 -27.51 26.38
C ALA A 731 18.71 -26.92 25.04
N LEU A 732 18.79 -27.73 23.98
CA LEU A 732 18.28 -27.43 22.63
C LEU A 732 16.95 -28.19 22.42
N LYS A 733 15.87 -27.46 22.18
CA LYS A 733 14.56 -28.01 21.85
C LYS A 733 14.28 -27.84 20.37
N PRO A 734 14.23 -28.93 19.58
CA PRO A 734 14.06 -28.84 18.14
C PRO A 734 12.65 -28.41 17.74
N PHE A 735 12.56 -27.63 16.65
CA PHE A 735 11.34 -27.31 15.95
C PHE A 735 11.63 -27.03 14.47
N THR A 736 10.60 -26.89 13.64
CA THR A 736 10.77 -26.70 12.19
C THR A 736 10.27 -25.32 11.80
N LEU A 737 11.09 -24.59 11.02
CA LEU A 737 10.73 -23.40 10.29
C LEU A 737 10.59 -23.71 8.81
N ARG A 738 9.69 -23.02 8.11
CA ARG A 738 9.54 -23.15 6.66
C ARG A 738 9.70 -21.81 5.97
N MET A 739 9.94 -21.85 4.68
CA MET A 739 9.99 -20.67 3.81
C MET A 739 9.54 -21.09 2.41
N GLY A 740 8.81 -20.25 1.71
CA GLY A 740 8.48 -20.48 0.30
C GLY A 740 9.72 -20.49 -0.60
N GLU A 741 9.62 -21.10 -1.77
CA GLU A 741 10.71 -21.11 -2.76
C GLU A 741 11.24 -19.70 -3.04
N LEU A 742 12.55 -19.61 -3.24
CA LEU A 742 13.27 -18.41 -3.62
C LEU A 742 13.69 -18.49 -5.09
N THR A 743 13.63 -17.39 -5.80
CA THR A 743 14.28 -17.26 -7.11
C THR A 743 15.81 -17.25 -6.91
N PRO A 744 16.61 -17.50 -7.97
CA PRO A 744 18.07 -17.43 -7.89
C PRO A 744 18.57 -16.08 -7.33
N ASP A 745 17.99 -14.96 -7.82
CA ASP A 745 18.37 -13.63 -7.36
C ASP A 745 17.99 -13.39 -5.88
N GLU A 746 16.81 -13.85 -5.43
CA GLU A 746 16.39 -13.77 -4.04
C GLU A 746 17.34 -14.53 -3.10
N LYS A 747 17.82 -15.73 -3.53
CA LYS A 747 18.84 -16.48 -2.77
C LYS A 747 20.12 -15.67 -2.62
N ASP A 748 20.64 -15.14 -3.71
CA ASP A 748 21.90 -14.40 -3.72
C ASP A 748 21.79 -13.11 -2.90
N ILE A 749 20.66 -12.41 -2.94
CA ILE A 749 20.40 -11.22 -2.13
C ILE A 749 20.47 -11.56 -0.64
N ILE A 750 19.82 -12.64 -0.19
CA ILE A 750 19.86 -13.09 1.20
C ILE A 750 21.29 -13.49 1.58
N LEU A 751 21.99 -14.28 0.75
CA LEU A 751 23.36 -14.74 1.00
C LEU A 751 24.34 -13.58 1.10
N LYS A 752 24.19 -12.53 0.28
CA LYS A 752 25.03 -11.32 0.32
C LYS A 752 24.61 -10.31 1.39
N GLY A 753 23.48 -10.53 2.07
CA GLY A 753 23.00 -9.75 3.21
C GLY A 753 22.04 -8.62 2.88
N CYS A 754 21.98 -8.13 1.63
CA CYS A 754 20.97 -7.21 1.11
C CYS A 754 21.15 -6.95 -0.39
N LEU A 755 20.16 -6.30 -0.99
CA LEU A 755 20.15 -5.89 -2.38
C LEU A 755 21.36 -5.01 -2.77
N ILE A 756 21.76 -4.08 -1.89
CA ILE A 756 22.91 -3.19 -2.12
C ILE A 756 24.19 -4.00 -2.34
N ASN A 757 24.46 -4.96 -1.47
CA ASN A 757 25.62 -5.82 -1.56
C ASN A 757 25.57 -6.72 -2.81
N TYR A 758 24.37 -7.19 -3.15
CA TYR A 758 24.15 -8.04 -4.31
C TYR A 758 24.56 -7.32 -5.61
N TYR A 759 24.19 -6.06 -5.79
CA TYR A 759 24.53 -5.30 -7.01
C TYR A 759 25.90 -4.66 -7.00
N ARG A 760 26.54 -4.51 -5.83
CA ARG A 760 27.95 -4.07 -5.77
C ARG A 760 28.94 -5.12 -6.23
N GLY A 761 28.55 -6.39 -6.26
CA GLY A 761 29.42 -7.54 -6.55
C GLY A 761 29.95 -8.10 -5.24
#